data_f05d4cd21baf8af8795838644e7f4d54
#
_entry.id   f05d4cd21baf8af8795838644e7f4d54
#
_cell.length_a   1.000
_cell.length_b   1.000
_cell.length_c   1.000
_cell.angle_alpha   90.00
_cell.angle_beta   90.00
_cell.angle_gamma   90.00
#
_symmetry.space_group_name_H-M   'P 1'
#
loop_
_entity.id
_entity.type
_entity.pdbx_description
1 polymer ?
#
loop_
_entity_poly.entity_id
_entity_poly.type
_entity_poly.pdbx_seq_one_letter_code
_entity_poly.pdbx_strand_id
1 'polypeptide(L)'
;MLSTLAKRYSDIVFGNPTIVISFLLLFVVFFAWHAQNFRLDASADSLLLADDPDLEFSRQISTRYGVRDSVLVAYTPEGDLFARDELSRLDELRNDLLAIARVEAVDSILNAPLFGDTPLTAISEDYLTIMDGEQDLALAREEIINSPIFRNALVSPDGETTSLLVSFSIDETLQTLVNRRTELRNLARRGEINADDALELSEVEADFDEYSVVAADRQHQIIETIRNTLDNYRDGAQIYLGGAPMIADDLVTFVQGDLRTFSLAVVALIIFALGLIFRKARWVAIPLGCCAVAGIIMVGILGLMDWRVTVVSSNFISLLLIITISLTVHLMVRYRELRATRHFSNHDKLLRHAVLSMFRPCLYTALTTAVAFGSLVVSGILPIITFGWMMMMGVATALIVAFTLFPSVMKSLKVDDTQLSGGLRLNLTAALANITDALKGRVFIIYILVLVFSLVGLTRLRVENSFIDYFRQSTEIYQGMSLFDDKLGGTLSFDVVVDLPDTEDGFDGGFEDDFGGFDDGFEDFSDGPTDNNAYWFTAPKMDQVKAIHEFLDADPQTGKVLSFGAVIQLAEKLNANQPIDGMLWALLYSRIPETLKETVLNPFVSIEENQLRYNVRVIESAEDLNRNELLRRIEAGVEEEFGLEDEQVRLTGILVMYDNVLQSLFRSQILTLGVVMFAIMLMFLTLFRSLTIAVICIIPNAIAAAFVLGIMGWLNIPLDIMTITIAAVSVGIGVDNTIHYMHRFRREYSRFGNYRETMFFCHNSIGRAMYFTSMTIVAGFSILALSNFIPTIVFGLLTSLAMVVALIGSLTLLPQLLITFKPLGPEILEPRLPHAA
;
A
#
# COMPACT_ATOMS: atom_id res chain seq x y z
N MET A 1 -28.55 -26.68 19.37
CA MET A 1 -27.43 -25.84 19.85
C MET A 1 -27.71 -24.35 19.70
N LEU A 2 -27.95 -23.78 18.49
CA LEU A 2 -28.24 -22.37 18.27
C LEU A 2 -29.48 -21.82 19.02
N SER A 3 -30.55 -22.62 19.18
CA SER A 3 -31.73 -22.23 19.96
C SER A 3 -31.45 -22.12 21.45
N THR A 4 -30.59 -22.96 21.98
CA THR A 4 -30.18 -22.96 23.40
C THR A 4 -29.25 -21.77 23.69
N LEU A 5 -28.34 -21.48 22.78
CA LEU A 5 -27.47 -20.29 22.85
C LEU A 5 -28.29 -18.99 22.79
N ALA A 6 -29.23 -18.89 21.85
CA ALA A 6 -30.09 -17.72 21.72
C ALA A 6 -30.97 -17.50 22.96
N LYS A 7 -31.40 -18.59 23.64
CA LYS A 7 -32.16 -18.52 24.89
C LYS A 7 -31.29 -18.03 26.05
N ARG A 8 -30.08 -18.60 26.22
CA ARG A 8 -29.11 -18.16 27.25
C ARG A 8 -28.70 -16.70 27.06
N TYR A 9 -28.33 -16.32 25.85
CA TYR A 9 -28.06 -14.93 25.48
C TYR A 9 -29.22 -14.02 25.89
N SER A 10 -30.43 -14.38 25.51
CA SER A 10 -31.64 -13.62 25.84
C SER A 10 -31.83 -13.46 27.33
N ASP A 11 -31.61 -14.50 28.12
CA ASP A 11 -31.81 -14.48 29.56
C ASP A 11 -30.76 -13.59 30.28
N ILE A 12 -29.54 -13.53 29.76
CA ILE A 12 -28.46 -12.64 30.26
C ILE A 12 -28.75 -11.17 29.90
N VAL A 13 -28.92 -10.88 28.60
CA VAL A 13 -29.03 -9.50 28.12
C VAL A 13 -30.34 -8.83 28.54
N PHE A 14 -31.44 -9.56 28.55
CA PHE A 14 -32.74 -9.03 28.99
C PHE A 14 -33.04 -9.25 30.48
N GLY A 15 -32.28 -10.13 31.19
CA GLY A 15 -32.44 -10.29 32.62
C GLY A 15 -32.01 -9.04 33.40
N ASN A 16 -30.76 -8.65 33.23
CA ASN A 16 -30.14 -7.55 33.96
C ASN A 16 -29.38 -6.58 33.03
N PRO A 17 -30.06 -5.67 32.28
CA PRO A 17 -29.42 -4.78 31.31
C PRO A 17 -28.39 -3.84 31.95
N THR A 18 -28.60 -3.41 33.20
CA THR A 18 -27.63 -2.56 33.91
C THR A 18 -26.28 -3.26 34.18
N ILE A 19 -26.31 -4.56 34.53
CA ILE A 19 -25.12 -5.35 34.72
C ILE A 19 -24.36 -5.51 33.39
N VAL A 20 -25.09 -5.76 32.30
CA VAL A 20 -24.49 -5.85 30.96
C VAL A 20 -23.83 -4.54 30.52
N ILE A 21 -24.50 -3.41 30.75
CA ILE A 21 -23.95 -2.08 30.44
C ILE A 21 -22.73 -1.79 31.31
N SER A 22 -22.79 -2.10 32.64
CA SER A 22 -21.65 -1.87 33.53
C SER A 22 -20.45 -2.72 33.17
N PHE A 23 -20.66 -3.99 32.80
CA PHE A 23 -19.60 -4.87 32.32
C PHE A 23 -19.01 -4.39 31.01
N LEU A 24 -19.84 -3.94 30.08
CA LEU A 24 -19.38 -3.38 28.82
C LEU A 24 -18.59 -2.08 29.03
N LEU A 25 -19.03 -1.22 29.95
CA LEU A 25 -18.28 0.01 30.32
C LEU A 25 -16.92 -0.31 30.93
N LEU A 26 -16.85 -1.32 31.80
CA LEU A 26 -15.56 -1.79 32.34
C LEU A 26 -14.62 -2.28 31.22
N PHE A 27 -15.18 -3.01 30.26
CA PHE A 27 -14.46 -3.48 29.07
C PHE A 27 -13.97 -2.32 28.21
N VAL A 28 -14.81 -1.32 28.00
CA VAL A 28 -14.46 -0.09 27.26
C VAL A 28 -13.34 0.67 27.97
N VAL A 29 -13.39 0.81 29.31
CA VAL A 29 -12.32 1.49 30.07
C VAL A 29 -11.00 0.71 29.97
N PHE A 30 -11.06 -0.61 30.07
CA PHE A 30 -9.86 -1.47 29.92
C PHE A 30 -9.23 -1.32 28.54
N PHE A 31 -10.01 -1.41 27.47
CA PHE A 31 -9.48 -1.24 26.12
C PHE A 31 -9.12 0.22 25.78
N ALA A 32 -9.81 1.21 26.34
CA ALA A 32 -9.43 2.61 26.19
C ALA A 32 -8.05 2.91 26.81
N TRP A 33 -7.69 2.23 27.92
CA TRP A 33 -6.34 2.29 28.49
C TRP A 33 -5.29 1.75 27.51
N HIS A 34 -5.55 0.57 26.92
CA HIS A 34 -4.63 -0.02 25.94
C HIS A 34 -4.63 0.70 24.60
N ALA A 35 -5.66 1.47 24.27
CA ALA A 35 -5.70 2.29 23.06
C ALA A 35 -4.59 3.36 23.01
N GLN A 36 -3.96 3.70 24.13
CA GLN A 36 -2.80 4.61 24.17
C GLN A 36 -1.57 4.00 23.50
N ASN A 37 -1.50 2.67 23.43
CA ASN A 37 -0.41 1.94 22.76
C ASN A 37 -0.68 1.73 21.26
N PHE A 38 -1.74 2.30 20.71
CA PHE A 38 -2.02 2.23 19.28
C PHE A 38 -0.94 2.92 18.48
N ARG A 39 -0.38 2.21 17.48
CA ARG A 39 0.73 2.68 16.65
C ARG A 39 0.43 2.47 15.18
N LEU A 40 0.97 3.37 14.36
CA LEU A 40 1.02 3.23 12.91
C LEU A 40 2.36 2.65 12.50
N ASP A 41 2.37 1.82 11.48
CA ASP A 41 3.59 1.33 10.87
C ASP A 41 4.00 2.29 9.75
N ALA A 42 5.12 2.96 9.99
CA ALA A 42 5.70 3.96 9.10
C ALA A 42 6.82 3.37 8.23
N SER A 43 7.16 2.09 8.42
CA SER A 43 8.29 1.50 7.71
C SER A 43 7.97 1.28 6.22
N ALA A 44 8.92 1.57 5.34
CA ALA A 44 8.84 1.21 3.93
C ALA A 44 8.72 -0.32 3.76
N ASP A 45 9.30 -1.10 4.67
CA ASP A 45 9.20 -2.55 4.72
C ASP A 45 7.75 -3.04 4.86
N SER A 46 6.86 -2.22 5.43
CA SER A 46 5.44 -2.56 5.59
C SER A 46 4.66 -2.64 4.27
N LEU A 47 5.24 -2.17 3.17
CA LEU A 47 4.65 -2.23 1.83
C LEU A 47 5.17 -3.41 1.01
N LEU A 48 6.19 -4.14 1.49
CA LEU A 48 6.86 -5.21 0.78
C LEU A 48 6.23 -6.59 1.09
N LEU A 49 6.68 -7.60 0.36
CA LEU A 49 6.28 -8.99 0.62
C LEU A 49 6.91 -9.48 1.93
N ALA A 50 6.19 -10.32 2.66
CA ALA A 50 6.59 -10.78 4.00
C ALA A 50 7.93 -11.53 4.04
N ASP A 51 8.29 -12.23 2.96
CA ASP A 51 9.45 -13.11 2.87
C ASP A 51 10.14 -12.96 1.50
N ASP A 52 10.36 -11.71 1.05
CA ASP A 52 11.02 -11.44 -0.22
C ASP A 52 12.53 -11.70 -0.11
N PRO A 53 13.11 -12.66 -0.84
CA PRO A 53 14.54 -12.90 -0.84
C PRO A 53 15.34 -11.71 -1.40
N ASP A 54 14.73 -10.90 -2.29
CA ASP A 54 15.39 -9.74 -2.88
C ASP A 54 15.55 -8.60 -1.87
N LEU A 55 14.69 -8.53 -0.84
CA LEU A 55 14.87 -7.60 0.28
C LEU A 55 16.15 -7.88 1.06
N GLU A 56 16.46 -9.15 1.28
CA GLU A 56 17.68 -9.54 1.98
C GLU A 56 18.92 -9.21 1.15
N PHE A 57 18.88 -9.55 -0.13
CA PHE A 57 19.96 -9.22 -1.06
C PHE A 57 20.15 -7.70 -1.18
N SER A 58 19.08 -6.94 -1.28
CA SER A 58 19.13 -5.47 -1.29
C SER A 58 19.84 -4.89 -0.06
N ARG A 59 19.58 -5.43 1.12
CA ARG A 59 20.24 -5.01 2.36
C ARG A 59 21.72 -5.36 2.38
N GLN A 60 22.09 -6.54 1.88
CA GLN A 60 23.49 -6.94 1.74
C GLN A 60 24.25 -5.99 0.82
N ILE A 61 23.68 -5.66 -0.34
CA ILE A 61 24.27 -4.73 -1.30
C ILE A 61 24.35 -3.32 -0.69
N SER A 62 23.29 -2.83 -0.04
CA SER A 62 23.31 -1.52 0.61
C SER A 62 24.38 -1.43 1.70
N THR A 63 24.60 -2.48 2.48
CA THR A 63 25.66 -2.53 3.50
C THR A 63 27.05 -2.60 2.86
N ARG A 64 27.24 -3.43 1.83
CA ARG A 64 28.52 -3.63 1.13
C ARG A 64 29.01 -2.34 0.47
N TYR A 65 28.12 -1.63 -0.18
CA TYR A 65 28.44 -0.40 -0.92
C TYR A 65 28.23 0.89 -0.12
N GLY A 66 27.92 0.79 1.17
CA GLY A 66 27.76 1.94 2.06
C GLY A 66 26.63 2.89 1.63
N VAL A 67 25.55 2.35 1.03
CA VAL A 67 24.41 3.16 0.58
C VAL A 67 23.72 3.80 1.79
N ARG A 68 23.65 5.13 1.77
CA ARG A 68 23.04 5.94 2.84
C ARG A 68 21.63 6.37 2.45
N ASP A 69 20.80 6.48 3.47
CA ASP A 69 19.51 7.15 3.30
C ASP A 69 19.75 8.63 2.93
N SER A 70 19.07 9.08 1.91
CA SER A 70 19.19 10.45 1.44
C SER A 70 17.87 10.99 0.94
N VAL A 71 17.73 12.31 0.99
CA VAL A 71 16.65 13.03 0.31
C VAL A 71 17.24 13.92 -0.77
N LEU A 72 16.48 14.14 -1.81
CA LEU A 72 16.81 15.00 -2.95
C LEU A 72 16.02 16.29 -2.83
N VAL A 73 16.69 17.42 -2.96
CA VAL A 73 16.07 18.74 -3.08
C VAL A 73 16.27 19.22 -4.49
N ALA A 74 15.19 19.35 -5.26
CA ALA A 74 15.23 19.99 -6.57
C ALA A 74 15.07 21.50 -6.38
N TYR A 75 15.96 22.27 -6.98
CA TYR A 75 16.00 23.73 -6.92
C TYR A 75 16.00 24.31 -8.34
N THR A 76 14.95 25.07 -8.66
CA THR A 76 14.80 25.78 -9.94
C THR A 76 14.61 27.26 -9.66
N PRO A 77 15.64 28.11 -9.81
CA PRO A 77 15.51 29.54 -9.61
C PRO A 77 14.66 30.21 -10.70
N GLU A 78 14.11 31.39 -10.42
CA GLU A 78 13.44 32.21 -11.43
C GLU A 78 14.45 32.86 -12.42
N GLY A 79 15.73 32.94 -12.04
CA GLY A 79 16.84 33.49 -12.82
C GLY A 79 17.75 32.43 -13.42
N ASP A 80 18.96 32.83 -13.84
CA ASP A 80 20.00 31.91 -14.31
C ASP A 80 20.64 31.18 -13.10
N LEU A 81 20.56 29.87 -13.07
CA LEU A 81 21.13 29.02 -12.00
C LEU A 81 22.63 29.32 -11.78
N PHE A 82 23.37 29.64 -12.84
CA PHE A 82 24.81 29.89 -12.78
C PHE A 82 25.17 31.35 -12.52
N ALA A 83 24.18 32.24 -12.22
CA ALA A 83 24.45 33.57 -11.77
C ALA A 83 25.08 33.58 -10.37
N ARG A 84 26.02 34.48 -10.08
CA ARG A 84 26.76 34.49 -8.81
C ARG A 84 25.88 34.70 -7.58
N ASP A 85 24.84 35.48 -7.70
CA ASP A 85 23.84 35.72 -6.64
C ASP A 85 23.01 34.45 -6.35
N GLU A 86 22.62 33.72 -7.39
CA GLU A 86 21.91 32.45 -7.22
C GLU A 86 22.82 31.34 -6.65
N LEU A 87 24.07 31.23 -7.11
CA LEU A 87 25.05 30.31 -6.53
C LEU A 87 25.31 30.62 -5.06
N SER A 88 25.39 31.92 -4.67
CA SER A 88 25.54 32.31 -3.26
C SER A 88 24.33 31.93 -2.43
N ARG A 89 23.12 32.11 -2.96
CA ARG A 89 21.86 31.71 -2.33
C ARG A 89 21.75 30.19 -2.16
N LEU A 90 22.20 29.46 -3.17
CA LEU A 90 22.25 28.00 -3.11
C LEU A 90 23.28 27.51 -2.07
N ASP A 91 24.42 28.25 -1.90
CA ASP A 91 25.40 27.92 -0.85
C ASP A 91 24.87 28.23 0.55
N GLU A 92 24.13 29.31 0.74
CA GLU A 92 23.44 29.60 2.01
C GLU A 92 22.45 28.46 2.33
N LEU A 93 21.63 28.03 1.37
CA LEU A 93 20.72 26.89 1.53
C LEU A 93 21.47 25.60 1.90
N ARG A 94 22.56 25.30 1.18
CA ARG A 94 23.40 24.14 1.45
C ARG A 94 23.95 24.15 2.88
N ASN A 95 24.44 25.29 3.33
CA ASN A 95 25.00 25.44 4.67
C ASN A 95 23.93 25.34 5.76
N ASP A 96 22.73 25.88 5.53
CA ASP A 96 21.59 25.72 6.43
C ASP A 96 21.12 24.25 6.52
N LEU A 97 21.14 23.52 5.42
CA LEU A 97 20.84 22.09 5.41
C LEU A 97 21.91 21.28 6.15
N LEU A 98 23.18 21.58 5.97
CA LEU A 98 24.29 20.94 6.70
C LEU A 98 24.25 21.18 8.20
N ALA A 99 23.65 22.29 8.64
CA ALA A 99 23.49 22.59 10.07
C ALA A 99 22.41 21.74 10.76
N ILE A 100 21.60 21.01 10.00
CA ILE A 100 20.53 20.16 10.53
C ILE A 100 21.17 18.91 11.15
N ALA A 101 20.72 18.56 12.34
CA ALA A 101 21.22 17.39 13.06
C ALA A 101 21.04 16.10 12.21
N ARG A 102 22.09 15.27 12.15
CA ARG A 102 22.18 14.04 11.34
C ARG A 102 22.26 14.22 9.83
N VAL A 103 22.26 15.41 9.30
CA VAL A 103 22.74 15.63 7.94
C VAL A 103 24.25 15.53 7.97
N GLU A 104 24.79 14.60 7.22
CA GLU A 104 26.25 14.36 7.17
C GLU A 104 26.91 15.04 5.98
N ALA A 105 26.23 15.01 4.83
CA ALA A 105 26.70 15.62 3.60
C ALA A 105 25.55 16.24 2.81
N VAL A 106 25.86 17.29 2.06
CA VAL A 106 24.95 17.88 1.06
C VAL A 106 25.75 18.10 -0.22
N ASP A 107 25.52 17.18 -1.18
CA ASP A 107 26.18 17.21 -2.47
C ASP A 107 25.34 17.98 -3.49
N SER A 108 25.98 18.86 -4.23
CA SER A 108 25.36 19.76 -5.20
C SER A 108 26.36 20.19 -6.28
N ILE A 109 25.91 20.98 -7.23
CA ILE A 109 26.83 21.58 -8.22
C ILE A 109 27.91 22.47 -7.58
N LEU A 110 27.72 22.91 -6.32
CA LEU A 110 28.66 23.82 -5.64
C LEU A 110 29.95 23.13 -5.18
N ASN A 111 29.85 21.84 -4.81
CA ASN A 111 30.99 21.03 -4.39
C ASN A 111 31.38 19.97 -5.45
N ALA A 112 30.78 20.04 -6.64
CA ALA A 112 31.17 19.21 -7.76
C ALA A 112 32.59 19.56 -8.22
N PRO A 113 33.51 18.56 -8.34
CA PRO A 113 34.86 18.81 -8.79
C PRO A 113 34.87 19.25 -10.26
N LEU A 114 35.61 20.33 -10.53
CA LEU A 114 35.91 20.85 -11.86
C LEU A 114 37.34 20.48 -12.21
N PHE A 115 37.53 19.82 -13.31
CA PHE A 115 38.83 19.33 -13.75
C PHE A 115 39.43 20.24 -14.83
N GLY A 116 38.61 20.94 -15.61
CA GLY A 116 39.05 21.83 -16.69
C GLY A 116 39.99 21.09 -17.65
N ASP A 117 41.17 21.73 -17.90
CA ASP A 117 42.28 21.16 -18.71
C ASP A 117 43.31 20.41 -17.83
N THR A 118 42.97 20.07 -16.57
CA THR A 118 43.92 19.40 -15.65
C THR A 118 44.20 17.97 -16.13
N PRO A 119 45.49 17.61 -16.38
CA PRO A 119 45.83 16.21 -16.76
C PRO A 119 45.43 15.25 -15.66
N LEU A 120 44.92 14.06 -16.01
CA LEU A 120 44.55 12.96 -15.12
C LEU A 120 45.61 12.65 -14.04
N THR A 121 46.88 12.78 -14.40
CA THR A 121 48.00 12.49 -13.49
C THR A 121 48.26 13.58 -12.45
N ALA A 122 47.62 14.72 -12.57
CA ALA A 122 47.75 15.89 -11.70
C ALA A 122 46.52 16.09 -10.79
N ILE A 123 45.56 15.15 -10.76
CA ILE A 123 44.41 15.20 -9.87
C ILE A 123 44.91 15.07 -8.42
N SER A 124 44.55 16.03 -7.58
CA SER A 124 44.94 16.10 -6.16
C SER A 124 43.68 16.30 -5.28
N GLU A 125 43.85 16.31 -3.97
CA GLU A 125 42.76 16.62 -3.02
C GLU A 125 42.23 18.04 -3.16
N ASP A 126 43.07 18.97 -3.67
CA ASP A 126 42.73 20.35 -3.89
C ASP A 126 42.14 20.55 -5.33
N TYR A 127 40.96 19.97 -5.59
CA TYR A 127 40.25 20.22 -6.83
C TYR A 127 39.46 21.56 -6.73
N LEU A 128 39.30 22.19 -7.87
CA LEU A 128 38.54 23.43 -7.95
C LEU A 128 37.03 23.13 -8.01
N THR A 129 36.26 24.04 -7.44
CA THR A 129 34.79 24.02 -7.51
C THR A 129 34.27 25.29 -8.17
N ILE A 130 32.97 25.36 -8.50
CA ILE A 130 32.34 26.55 -9.07
C ILE A 130 32.36 27.74 -8.10
N MET A 131 32.58 27.48 -6.79
CA MET A 131 32.67 28.56 -5.77
C MET A 131 34.06 29.18 -5.64
N ASP A 132 35.08 28.55 -6.22
CA ASP A 132 36.42 29.09 -6.20
C ASP A 132 36.51 30.30 -7.12
N GLY A 133 36.71 31.46 -6.55
CA GLY A 133 36.42 32.82 -7.11
C GLY A 133 37.14 33.26 -8.40
N GLU A 134 38.06 32.46 -8.96
CA GLU A 134 38.80 32.75 -10.20
C GLU A 134 38.26 32.01 -11.43
N GLN A 135 37.22 31.16 -11.27
CA GLN A 135 36.68 30.34 -12.34
C GLN A 135 35.85 31.13 -13.35
N ASP A 136 35.99 30.83 -14.64
CA ASP A 136 35.05 31.24 -15.65
C ASP A 136 33.74 30.44 -15.53
N LEU A 137 32.71 31.11 -15.02
CA LEU A 137 31.39 30.49 -14.82
C LEU A 137 30.80 29.88 -16.09
N ALA A 138 31.15 30.36 -17.26
CA ALA A 138 30.66 29.82 -18.53
C ALA A 138 31.31 28.45 -18.82
N LEU A 139 32.60 28.31 -18.56
CA LEU A 139 33.32 27.04 -18.70
C LEU A 139 32.88 26.04 -17.63
N ALA A 140 32.78 26.48 -16.38
CA ALA A 140 32.27 25.62 -15.30
C ALA A 140 30.84 25.10 -15.57
N ARG A 141 29.95 25.96 -16.09
CA ARG A 141 28.62 25.58 -16.55
C ARG A 141 28.66 24.49 -17.62
N GLU A 142 29.49 24.70 -18.66
CA GLU A 142 29.62 23.76 -19.77
C GLU A 142 30.14 22.39 -19.28
N GLU A 143 31.12 22.41 -18.39
CA GLU A 143 31.72 21.20 -17.82
C GLU A 143 30.68 20.40 -16.99
N ILE A 144 29.96 21.07 -16.07
CA ILE A 144 28.96 20.44 -15.21
C ILE A 144 27.80 19.87 -16.04
N ILE A 145 27.24 20.64 -16.98
CA ILE A 145 26.07 20.21 -17.78
C ILE A 145 26.46 19.03 -18.71
N ASN A 146 27.69 18.97 -19.19
CA ASN A 146 28.15 17.92 -20.09
C ASN A 146 28.93 16.80 -19.37
N SER A 147 28.97 16.82 -18.06
CA SER A 147 29.62 15.76 -17.28
C SER A 147 28.85 14.45 -17.34
N PRO A 148 29.48 13.32 -17.64
CA PRO A 148 28.81 12.00 -17.58
C PRO A 148 28.36 11.63 -16.18
N ILE A 149 28.90 12.25 -15.13
CA ILE A 149 28.50 12.00 -13.73
C ILE A 149 27.36 12.93 -13.31
N PHE A 150 27.46 14.25 -13.58
CA PHE A 150 26.58 15.25 -12.98
C PHE A 150 25.31 15.53 -13.78
N ARG A 151 25.35 15.38 -15.10
CA ARG A 151 24.19 15.53 -15.99
C ARG A 151 23.10 14.54 -15.61
N ASN A 152 21.86 15.00 -15.49
CA ASN A 152 20.70 14.22 -15.04
C ASN A 152 20.82 13.67 -13.60
N ALA A 153 21.88 13.99 -12.89
CA ALA A 153 22.04 13.62 -11.47
C ALA A 153 21.99 14.83 -10.55
N LEU A 154 22.86 15.81 -10.80
CA LEU A 154 22.94 17.07 -10.04
C LEU A 154 22.41 18.27 -10.80
N VAL A 155 22.40 18.23 -12.13
CA VAL A 155 21.92 19.33 -12.96
C VAL A 155 21.10 18.79 -14.13
N SER A 156 20.06 19.54 -14.48
CA SER A 156 19.26 19.24 -15.68
C SER A 156 20.01 19.52 -16.97
N PRO A 157 19.69 18.86 -18.08
CA PRO A 157 20.36 19.06 -19.37
C PRO A 157 20.27 20.47 -19.91
N ASP A 158 19.23 21.24 -19.54
CA ASP A 158 19.04 22.65 -19.90
C ASP A 158 19.78 23.61 -18.96
N GLY A 159 20.30 23.13 -17.83
CA GLY A 159 21.00 23.94 -16.84
C GLY A 159 20.10 24.90 -16.05
N GLU A 160 18.78 24.64 -16.01
CA GLU A 160 17.81 25.45 -15.29
C GLU A 160 17.53 24.94 -13.87
N THR A 161 17.66 23.63 -13.66
CA THR A 161 17.35 22.96 -12.39
C THR A 161 18.59 22.27 -11.83
N THR A 162 18.81 22.37 -10.54
CA THR A 162 19.84 21.60 -9.84
C THR A 162 19.23 20.77 -8.74
N SER A 163 19.89 19.67 -8.35
CA SER A 163 19.56 18.90 -7.16
C SER A 163 20.61 19.06 -6.07
N LEU A 164 20.15 19.04 -4.81
CA LEU A 164 21.01 18.86 -3.67
C LEU A 164 20.69 17.48 -3.10
N LEU A 165 21.69 16.62 -2.99
CA LEU A 165 21.59 15.32 -2.37
C LEU A 165 21.94 15.47 -0.89
N VAL A 166 20.95 15.37 -0.01
CA VAL A 166 21.10 15.49 1.45
C VAL A 166 21.21 14.10 2.05
N SER A 167 22.40 13.70 2.44
CA SER A 167 22.71 12.37 2.98
C SER A 167 22.67 12.39 4.49
N PHE A 168 22.05 11.36 5.08
CA PHE A 168 21.92 11.21 6.53
C PHE A 168 23.01 10.33 7.12
N SER A 169 23.40 10.61 8.36
CA SER A 169 24.27 9.72 9.12
C SER A 169 23.58 8.41 9.43
N ILE A 170 24.30 7.32 9.31
CA ILE A 170 23.82 5.97 9.59
C ILE A 170 23.33 5.87 11.04
N ASP A 171 22.20 5.25 11.27
CA ASP A 171 21.74 4.87 12.61
C ASP A 171 22.30 3.50 12.98
N GLU A 172 23.50 3.49 13.58
CA GLU A 172 24.20 2.26 13.92
C GLU A 172 23.36 1.31 14.79
N THR A 173 22.56 1.86 15.70
CA THR A 173 21.69 1.05 16.56
C THR A 173 20.59 0.36 15.75
N LEU A 174 19.91 1.09 14.87
CA LEU A 174 18.89 0.53 13.99
C LEU A 174 19.49 -0.52 13.06
N GLN A 175 20.63 -0.22 12.46
CA GLN A 175 21.32 -1.13 11.54
C GLN A 175 21.75 -2.42 12.24
N THR A 176 22.30 -2.33 13.45
CA THR A 176 22.68 -3.50 14.24
C THR A 176 21.46 -4.39 14.54
N LEU A 177 20.35 -3.79 14.95
CA LEU A 177 19.11 -4.52 15.23
C LEU A 177 18.54 -5.17 13.95
N VAL A 178 18.53 -4.45 12.82
CA VAL A 178 18.08 -4.99 11.52
C VAL A 178 18.93 -6.16 11.07
N ASN A 179 20.25 -6.03 11.13
CA ASN A 179 21.20 -7.08 10.70
C ASN A 179 21.03 -8.33 11.57
N ARG A 180 21.02 -8.17 12.90
CA ARG A 180 20.88 -9.31 13.82
C ARG A 180 19.52 -10.01 13.69
N ARG A 181 18.44 -9.24 13.55
CA ARG A 181 17.08 -9.76 13.29
C ARG A 181 17.06 -10.58 11.99
N THR A 182 17.69 -10.06 10.93
CA THR A 182 17.74 -10.73 9.63
C THR A 182 18.52 -12.04 9.70
N GLU A 183 19.65 -12.05 10.35
CA GLU A 183 20.48 -13.26 10.57
C GLU A 183 19.66 -14.35 11.30
N LEU A 184 19.04 -14.00 12.43
CA LEU A 184 18.26 -14.95 13.23
C LEU A 184 17.01 -15.45 12.49
N ARG A 185 16.34 -14.60 11.71
CA ARG A 185 15.22 -15.01 10.85
C ARG A 185 15.65 -15.96 9.75
N ASN A 186 16.84 -15.80 9.20
CA ASN A 186 17.39 -16.70 8.20
C ASN A 186 17.70 -18.08 8.78
N LEU A 187 18.29 -18.15 9.98
CA LEU A 187 18.46 -19.41 10.71
C LEU A 187 17.10 -20.09 10.97
N ALA A 188 16.07 -19.32 11.34
CA ALA A 188 14.73 -19.85 11.55
C ALA A 188 14.11 -20.41 10.24
N ARG A 189 14.27 -19.71 9.11
CA ARG A 189 13.78 -20.17 7.81
C ARG A 189 14.46 -21.44 7.31
N ARG A 190 15.77 -21.56 7.54
CA ARG A 190 16.54 -22.76 7.20
C ARG A 190 16.26 -23.94 8.15
N GLY A 191 15.52 -23.71 9.24
CA GLY A 191 15.26 -24.71 10.28
C GLY A 191 16.50 -24.98 11.14
N GLU A 192 17.47 -24.11 11.12
CA GLU A 192 18.75 -24.22 11.84
C GLU A 192 18.76 -23.46 13.16
N ILE A 193 17.65 -22.76 13.50
CA ILE A 193 17.53 -21.98 14.72
C ILE A 193 17.48 -22.90 15.95
N ASN A 194 18.33 -22.66 16.92
CA ASN A 194 18.30 -23.35 18.21
C ASN A 194 17.37 -22.63 19.21
N ALA A 195 17.20 -23.16 20.42
CA ALA A 195 16.30 -22.59 21.42
C ALA A 195 16.79 -21.23 21.96
N ASP A 196 18.09 -21.04 22.06
CA ASP A 196 18.69 -19.80 22.54
C ASP A 196 18.58 -18.70 21.46
N ASP A 197 18.84 -19.03 20.19
CA ASP A 197 18.66 -18.11 19.06
C ASP A 197 17.18 -17.71 18.87
N ALA A 198 16.24 -18.63 19.14
CA ALA A 198 14.81 -18.32 19.06
C ALA A 198 14.38 -17.36 20.19
N LEU A 199 14.97 -17.47 21.37
CA LEU A 199 14.76 -16.50 22.44
C LEU A 199 15.36 -15.14 22.08
N GLU A 200 16.61 -15.14 21.61
CA GLU A 200 17.30 -13.93 21.16
C GLU A 200 16.54 -13.25 20.02
N LEU A 201 15.99 -14.00 19.05
CA LEU A 201 15.14 -13.44 17.99
C LEU A 201 13.95 -12.69 18.58
N SER A 202 13.28 -13.26 19.58
CA SER A 202 12.15 -12.60 20.25
C SER A 202 12.57 -11.31 20.97
N GLU A 203 13.74 -11.27 21.57
CA GLU A 203 14.30 -10.07 22.24
C GLU A 203 14.68 -9.00 21.21
N VAL A 204 15.42 -9.39 20.17
CA VAL A 204 15.84 -8.48 19.10
C VAL A 204 14.61 -7.91 18.33
N GLU A 205 13.57 -8.72 18.13
CA GLU A 205 12.32 -8.24 17.53
C GLU A 205 11.63 -7.20 18.42
N ALA A 206 11.60 -7.42 19.73
CA ALA A 206 11.02 -6.45 20.66
C ALA A 206 11.83 -5.15 20.71
N ASP A 207 13.16 -5.25 20.77
CA ASP A 207 14.06 -4.09 20.77
C ASP A 207 13.97 -3.30 19.46
N PHE A 208 13.93 -4.01 18.32
CA PHE A 208 13.71 -3.40 17.01
C PHE A 208 12.37 -2.68 16.95
N ASP A 209 11.33 -3.29 17.46
CA ASP A 209 9.99 -2.72 17.48
C ASP A 209 9.90 -1.45 18.34
N GLU A 210 10.59 -1.42 19.47
CA GLU A 210 10.66 -0.23 20.30
C GLU A 210 11.50 0.87 19.64
N TYR A 211 12.68 0.53 19.15
CA TYR A 211 13.60 1.51 18.59
C TYR A 211 13.15 2.08 17.25
N SER A 212 12.51 1.26 16.39
CA SER A 212 12.01 1.69 15.08
C SER A 212 11.00 2.84 15.17
N VAL A 213 10.21 2.91 16.26
CA VAL A 213 9.29 4.02 16.49
C VAL A 213 10.05 5.31 16.81
N VAL A 214 11.10 5.22 17.63
CA VAL A 214 11.94 6.37 17.96
C VAL A 214 12.70 6.86 16.72
N ALA A 215 13.19 5.93 15.90
CA ALA A 215 13.88 6.25 14.66
C ALA A 215 12.94 6.94 13.66
N ALA A 216 11.71 6.43 13.49
CA ALA A 216 10.70 7.02 12.61
C ALA A 216 10.27 8.43 13.07
N ASP A 217 10.04 8.65 14.37
CA ASP A 217 9.71 9.99 14.91
C ASP A 217 10.86 10.99 14.71
N ARG A 218 12.09 10.53 14.88
CA ARG A 218 13.29 11.33 14.62
C ARG A 218 13.42 11.68 13.14
N GLN A 219 13.17 10.72 12.25
CA GLN A 219 13.19 10.95 10.80
C GLN A 219 12.12 11.97 10.40
N HIS A 220 10.91 11.87 10.94
CA HIS A 220 9.85 12.84 10.74
C HIS A 220 10.30 14.26 11.12
N GLN A 221 10.92 14.41 12.31
CA GLN A 221 11.42 15.71 12.77
C GLN A 221 12.51 16.28 11.84
N ILE A 222 13.39 15.42 11.31
CA ILE A 222 14.43 15.85 10.36
C ILE A 222 13.78 16.33 9.05
N ILE A 223 12.86 15.55 8.47
CA ILE A 223 12.15 15.90 7.24
C ILE A 223 11.35 17.22 7.42
N GLU A 224 10.66 17.38 8.55
CA GLU A 224 9.96 18.62 8.87
C GLU A 224 10.91 19.81 9.00
N THR A 225 12.08 19.60 9.62
CA THR A 225 13.11 20.66 9.74
C THR A 225 13.66 21.05 8.37
N ILE A 226 13.93 20.06 7.50
CA ILE A 226 14.35 20.31 6.12
C ILE A 226 13.30 21.15 5.39
N ARG A 227 12.02 20.77 5.44
CA ARG A 227 10.93 21.54 4.82
C ARG A 227 10.86 22.97 5.31
N ASN A 228 10.91 23.17 6.62
CA ASN A 228 10.90 24.52 7.22
C ASN A 228 12.10 25.35 6.77
N THR A 229 13.26 24.71 6.56
CA THR A 229 14.45 25.39 6.00
C THR A 229 14.20 25.76 4.55
N LEU A 230 13.72 24.83 3.71
CA LEU A 230 13.41 25.06 2.30
C LEU A 230 12.38 26.18 2.09
N ASP A 231 11.38 26.29 2.98
CA ASP A 231 10.34 27.30 2.90
C ASP A 231 10.90 28.74 2.95
N ASN A 232 12.05 28.96 3.60
CA ASN A 232 12.71 30.25 3.65
C ASN A 232 13.31 30.66 2.29
N TYR A 233 13.51 29.70 1.37
CA TYR A 233 14.13 29.89 0.07
C TYR A 233 13.16 29.81 -1.11
N ARG A 234 11.86 29.55 -0.87
CA ARG A 234 10.84 29.46 -1.93
C ARG A 234 10.52 30.80 -2.60
N ASP A 235 10.87 31.94 -1.98
CA ASP A 235 10.75 33.24 -2.62
C ASP A 235 11.82 33.39 -3.71
N GLY A 236 11.43 33.29 -4.98
CA GLY A 236 12.31 33.39 -6.15
C GLY A 236 12.89 32.05 -6.63
N ALA A 237 12.46 30.91 -6.10
CA ALA A 237 12.79 29.60 -6.62
C ALA A 237 11.67 28.59 -6.40
N GLN A 238 11.50 27.67 -7.34
CA GLN A 238 10.67 26.47 -7.14
C GLN A 238 11.53 25.41 -6.48
N ILE A 239 11.12 24.96 -5.30
CA ILE A 239 11.87 23.97 -4.52
C ILE A 239 10.96 22.82 -4.16
N TYR A 240 11.39 21.60 -4.46
CA TYR A 240 10.68 20.38 -4.12
C TYR A 240 11.61 19.39 -3.41
N LEU A 241 11.06 18.72 -2.42
CA LEU A 241 11.73 17.63 -1.71
C LEU A 241 11.31 16.30 -2.31
N GLY A 242 12.24 15.35 -2.45
CA GLY A 242 12.02 13.99 -2.94
C GLY A 242 12.89 12.99 -2.20
N GLY A 243 12.74 11.70 -2.55
CA GLY A 243 13.49 10.60 -1.96
C GLY A 243 12.67 9.69 -1.05
N ALA A 244 13.12 8.44 -0.91
CA ALA A 244 12.40 7.40 -0.18
C ALA A 244 12.07 7.77 1.28
N PRO A 245 12.97 8.40 2.07
CA PRO A 245 12.67 8.82 3.43
C PRO A 245 11.53 9.83 3.54
N MET A 246 11.46 10.80 2.61
CA MET A 246 10.40 11.79 2.56
C MET A 246 9.06 11.16 2.15
N ILE A 247 9.08 10.28 1.16
CA ILE A 247 7.89 9.56 0.69
C ILE A 247 7.28 8.74 1.83
N ALA A 248 8.11 8.01 2.59
CA ALA A 248 7.65 7.23 3.74
C ALA A 248 7.01 8.13 4.82
N ASP A 249 7.61 9.28 5.11
CA ASP A 249 7.11 10.26 6.07
C ASP A 249 5.75 10.85 5.63
N ASP A 250 5.64 11.24 4.36
CA ASP A 250 4.39 11.77 3.81
C ASP A 250 3.27 10.74 3.81
N LEU A 251 3.56 9.48 3.49
CA LEU A 251 2.56 8.40 3.56
C LEU A 251 1.99 8.27 4.98
N VAL A 252 2.83 8.32 6.00
CA VAL A 252 2.38 8.28 7.40
C VAL A 252 1.54 9.50 7.75
N THR A 253 1.97 10.68 7.35
CA THR A 253 1.26 11.93 7.58
C THR A 253 -0.11 11.93 6.88
N PHE A 254 -0.21 11.43 5.64
CA PHE A 254 -1.48 11.26 4.95
C PHE A 254 -2.38 10.26 5.65
N VAL A 255 -1.85 9.12 6.11
CA VAL A 255 -2.62 8.12 6.87
C VAL A 255 -3.16 8.71 8.18
N GLN A 256 -2.36 9.45 8.93
CA GLN A 256 -2.81 10.13 10.15
C GLN A 256 -3.90 11.16 9.86
N GLY A 257 -3.69 11.98 8.82
CA GLY A 257 -4.67 12.94 8.33
C GLY A 257 -5.98 12.29 7.91
N ASP A 258 -5.89 11.20 7.16
CA ASP A 258 -7.02 10.41 6.68
C ASP A 258 -7.79 9.77 7.84
N LEU A 259 -7.11 9.13 8.80
CA LEU A 259 -7.73 8.56 9.99
C LEU A 259 -8.56 9.60 10.77
N ARG A 260 -8.02 10.80 10.96
CA ARG A 260 -8.71 11.91 11.65
C ARG A 260 -9.88 12.43 10.83
N THR A 261 -9.65 12.73 9.56
CA THR A 261 -10.64 13.31 8.65
C THR A 261 -11.78 12.34 8.39
N PHE A 262 -11.48 11.07 8.08
CA PHE A 262 -12.51 10.06 7.82
C PHE A 262 -13.32 9.74 9.06
N SER A 263 -12.70 9.59 10.22
CA SER A 263 -13.43 9.32 11.45
C SER A 263 -14.46 10.41 11.74
N LEU A 264 -14.09 11.69 11.60
CA LEU A 264 -14.98 12.81 11.79
C LEU A 264 -16.07 12.89 10.70
N ALA A 265 -15.68 12.72 9.44
CA ALA A 265 -16.59 12.79 8.31
C ALA A 265 -17.61 11.63 8.31
N VAL A 266 -17.15 10.40 8.62
CA VAL A 266 -18.06 9.24 8.77
C VAL A 266 -19.03 9.46 9.89
N VAL A 267 -18.60 9.92 11.07
CA VAL A 267 -19.49 10.23 12.20
C VAL A 267 -20.49 11.31 11.83
N ALA A 268 -20.05 12.40 11.18
CA ALA A 268 -20.94 13.48 10.73
C ALA A 268 -21.99 12.98 9.72
N LEU A 269 -21.54 12.18 8.74
CA LEU A 269 -22.41 11.58 7.73
C LEU A 269 -23.43 10.63 8.36
N ILE A 270 -22.99 9.80 9.30
CA ILE A 270 -23.87 8.89 10.04
C ILE A 270 -24.96 9.66 10.78
N ILE A 271 -24.58 10.72 11.49
CA ILE A 271 -25.53 11.59 12.19
C ILE A 271 -26.52 12.18 11.21
N PHE A 272 -26.05 12.67 10.07
CA PHE A 272 -26.89 13.24 9.02
C PHE A 272 -27.82 12.18 8.41
N ALA A 273 -27.29 11.04 7.96
CA ALA A 273 -28.08 9.99 7.31
C ALA A 273 -29.12 9.38 8.26
N LEU A 274 -28.73 9.03 9.47
CA LEU A 274 -29.68 8.50 10.47
C LEU A 274 -30.66 9.57 10.93
N GLY A 275 -30.23 10.82 11.06
CA GLY A 275 -31.08 11.96 11.38
C GLY A 275 -32.18 12.18 10.32
N LEU A 276 -31.81 12.09 9.03
CA LEU A 276 -32.70 12.20 7.89
C LEU A 276 -33.72 11.03 7.84
N ILE A 277 -33.24 9.79 8.06
CA ILE A 277 -34.06 8.59 7.99
C ILE A 277 -35.01 8.48 9.19
N PHE A 278 -34.47 8.68 10.40
CA PHE A 278 -35.21 8.35 11.63
C PHE A 278 -35.79 9.59 12.35
N ARG A 279 -35.30 10.78 12.10
CA ARG A 279 -35.78 12.08 12.60
C ARG A 279 -35.93 12.20 14.13
N LYS A 280 -35.22 11.36 14.90
CA LYS A 280 -35.24 11.37 16.36
C LYS A 280 -33.83 11.11 16.89
N ALA A 281 -33.37 11.94 17.82
CA ALA A 281 -32.02 11.90 18.36
C ALA A 281 -31.66 10.53 18.96
N ARG A 282 -32.56 9.85 19.64
CA ARG A 282 -32.27 8.52 20.22
C ARG A 282 -31.94 7.45 19.18
N TRP A 283 -32.54 7.51 17.99
CA TRP A 283 -32.29 6.58 16.89
C TRP A 283 -30.99 6.86 16.15
N VAL A 284 -30.39 8.01 16.41
CA VAL A 284 -29.05 8.40 15.97
C VAL A 284 -28.02 8.05 17.05
N ALA A 285 -28.31 8.38 18.32
CA ALA A 285 -27.38 8.21 19.43
C ALA A 285 -27.05 6.75 19.75
N ILE A 286 -28.02 5.82 19.63
CA ILE A 286 -27.79 4.41 19.96
C ILE A 286 -26.82 3.73 18.98
N PRO A 287 -27.03 3.79 17.62
CA PRO A 287 -26.06 3.28 16.68
C PRO A 287 -24.68 3.94 16.79
N LEU A 288 -24.64 5.26 17.00
CA LEU A 288 -23.40 6.00 17.20
C LEU A 288 -22.66 5.54 18.45
N GLY A 289 -23.38 5.29 19.54
CA GLY A 289 -22.84 4.70 20.77
C GLY A 289 -22.27 3.29 20.54
N CYS A 290 -22.96 2.45 19.74
CA CYS A 290 -22.43 1.15 19.34
C CYS A 290 -21.14 1.28 18.52
N CYS A 291 -21.07 2.24 17.60
CA CYS A 291 -19.89 2.53 16.80
C CYS A 291 -18.70 2.99 17.66
N ALA A 292 -18.95 3.93 18.58
CA ALA A 292 -17.91 4.44 19.48
C ALA A 292 -17.34 3.31 20.36
N VAL A 293 -18.21 2.50 20.95
CA VAL A 293 -17.80 1.35 21.78
C VAL A 293 -17.03 0.33 20.96
N ALA A 294 -17.50 -0.03 19.76
CA ALA A 294 -16.79 -0.98 18.90
C ALA A 294 -15.43 -0.44 18.46
N GLY A 295 -15.34 0.85 18.11
CA GLY A 295 -14.09 1.51 17.75
C GLY A 295 -13.08 1.51 18.89
N ILE A 296 -13.49 1.93 20.09
CA ILE A 296 -12.60 1.95 21.27
C ILE A 296 -12.10 0.55 21.61
N ILE A 297 -12.98 -0.46 21.62
CA ILE A 297 -12.57 -1.84 21.88
C ILE A 297 -11.57 -2.32 20.83
N MET A 298 -11.81 -2.04 19.53
CA MET A 298 -10.93 -2.51 18.48
C MET A 298 -9.56 -1.83 18.53
N VAL A 299 -9.51 -0.50 18.68
CA VAL A 299 -8.25 0.24 18.85
C VAL A 299 -7.50 -0.24 20.09
N GLY A 300 -8.22 -0.52 21.19
CA GLY A 300 -7.63 -1.08 22.39
C GLY A 300 -7.11 -2.51 22.22
N ILE A 301 -7.76 -3.34 21.41
CA ILE A 301 -7.25 -4.68 21.05
C ILE A 301 -5.95 -4.56 20.28
N LEU A 302 -5.89 -3.65 19.29
CA LEU A 302 -4.68 -3.41 18.50
C LEU A 302 -3.54 -2.94 19.39
N GLY A 303 -3.79 -1.99 20.31
CA GLY A 303 -2.78 -1.53 21.27
C GLY A 303 -2.39 -2.57 22.31
N LEU A 304 -3.30 -3.50 22.70
CA LEU A 304 -2.99 -4.61 23.61
C LEU A 304 -2.11 -5.67 22.95
N MET A 305 -2.31 -5.93 21.67
CA MET A 305 -1.59 -6.93 20.90
C MET A 305 -0.34 -6.36 20.21
N ASP A 306 -0.03 -5.08 20.44
CA ASP A 306 0.99 -4.30 19.73
C ASP A 306 0.90 -4.44 18.20
N TRP A 307 -0.31 -4.46 17.69
CA TRP A 307 -0.57 -4.69 16.29
C TRP A 307 -0.64 -3.39 15.52
N ARG A 308 0.38 -3.13 14.73
CA ARG A 308 0.55 -1.87 14.00
C ARG A 308 -0.38 -1.78 12.80
N VAL A 309 -0.86 -0.57 12.54
CA VAL A 309 -1.73 -0.27 11.40
C VAL A 309 -0.90 0.29 10.26
N THR A 310 -0.91 -0.41 9.13
CA THR A 310 -0.25 -0.01 7.88
C THR A 310 -1.11 0.96 7.07
N VAL A 311 -0.55 1.55 6.02
CA VAL A 311 -1.27 2.41 5.06
C VAL A 311 -2.54 1.72 4.54
N VAL A 312 -2.45 0.45 4.16
CA VAL A 312 -3.58 -0.35 3.63
C VAL A 312 -4.64 -0.59 4.71
N SER A 313 -4.21 -0.93 5.91
CA SER A 313 -5.12 -1.23 7.01
C SER A 313 -5.71 0.00 7.68
N SER A 314 -5.23 1.21 7.39
CA SER A 314 -5.72 2.47 7.99
C SER A 314 -7.23 2.69 7.85
N ASN A 315 -7.82 2.18 6.76
CA ASN A 315 -9.26 2.29 6.50
C ASN A 315 -10.15 1.42 7.41
N PHE A 316 -9.54 0.57 8.29
CA PHE A 316 -10.29 -0.37 9.14
C PHE A 316 -11.31 0.29 10.06
N ILE A 317 -11.00 1.49 10.59
CA ILE A 317 -11.91 2.21 11.49
C ILE A 317 -13.19 2.58 10.75
N SER A 318 -13.06 3.18 9.57
CA SER A 318 -14.21 3.57 8.73
C SER A 318 -15.09 2.36 8.38
N LEU A 319 -14.46 1.26 7.97
CA LEU A 319 -15.13 -0.01 7.66
C LEU A 319 -15.84 -0.59 8.90
N LEU A 320 -15.20 -0.60 10.04
CA LEU A 320 -15.76 -1.08 11.29
C LEU A 320 -17.01 -0.29 11.70
N LEU A 321 -16.95 1.04 11.60
CA LEU A 321 -18.08 1.91 11.89
C LEU A 321 -19.25 1.62 10.95
N ILE A 322 -18.99 1.47 9.64
CA ILE A 322 -19.98 1.17 8.62
C ILE A 322 -20.66 -0.19 8.89
N ILE A 323 -19.89 -1.24 9.21
CA ILE A 323 -20.42 -2.57 9.53
C ILE A 323 -21.24 -2.54 10.82
N THR A 324 -20.75 -1.85 11.86
CA THR A 324 -21.47 -1.72 13.13
C THR A 324 -22.81 -1.03 12.96
N ILE A 325 -22.88 0.01 12.11
CA ILE A 325 -24.15 0.68 11.79
C ILE A 325 -25.07 -0.25 11.04
N SER A 326 -24.59 -0.96 10.04
CA SER A 326 -25.42 -1.89 9.28
C SER A 326 -26.14 -2.86 10.22
N LEU A 327 -25.41 -3.50 11.14
CA LEU A 327 -25.98 -4.41 12.13
C LEU A 327 -27.02 -3.74 13.04
N THR A 328 -26.70 -2.53 13.54
CA THR A 328 -27.61 -1.80 14.43
C THR A 328 -28.85 -1.26 13.72
N VAL A 329 -28.73 -0.83 12.47
CA VAL A 329 -29.88 -0.37 11.65
C VAL A 329 -30.83 -1.54 11.37
N HIS A 330 -30.32 -2.74 11.07
CA HIS A 330 -31.17 -3.92 10.90
C HIS A 330 -31.98 -4.23 12.16
N LEU A 331 -31.39 -4.18 13.34
CA LEU A 331 -32.08 -4.36 14.62
C LEU A 331 -33.15 -3.28 14.82
N MET A 332 -32.79 -2.06 14.51
CA MET A 332 -33.66 -0.87 14.67
C MET A 332 -34.88 -0.89 13.74
N VAL A 333 -34.67 -1.18 12.46
CA VAL A 333 -35.73 -1.28 11.47
C VAL A 333 -36.68 -2.43 11.84
N ARG A 334 -36.14 -3.56 12.28
CA ARG A 334 -36.93 -4.71 12.68
C ARG A 334 -37.79 -4.41 13.92
N TYR A 335 -37.21 -3.75 14.91
CA TYR A 335 -37.97 -3.31 16.09
C TYR A 335 -39.13 -2.38 15.68
N ARG A 336 -38.89 -1.41 14.81
CA ARG A 336 -39.94 -0.47 14.31
C ARG A 336 -41.00 -1.18 13.50
N GLU A 337 -40.63 -2.12 12.63
CA GLU A 337 -41.56 -2.92 11.82
C GLU A 337 -42.51 -3.70 12.73
N LEU A 338 -42.02 -4.43 13.72
CA LEU A 338 -42.80 -5.22 14.64
C LEU A 338 -43.72 -4.35 15.50
N ARG A 339 -43.25 -3.17 15.89
CA ARG A 339 -44.08 -2.22 16.63
C ARG A 339 -45.25 -1.66 15.81
N ALA A 340 -45.05 -1.44 14.52
CA ALA A 340 -46.09 -0.93 13.61
C ALA A 340 -47.12 -2.01 13.22
N THR A 341 -46.72 -3.29 13.17
CA THR A 341 -47.56 -4.35 12.58
C THR A 341 -48.17 -5.30 13.62
N ARG A 342 -47.65 -5.35 14.86
CA ARG A 342 -48.09 -6.28 15.90
C ARG A 342 -48.37 -5.53 17.21
N HIS A 343 -49.51 -5.89 17.85
CA HIS A 343 -49.84 -5.42 19.19
C HIS A 343 -49.17 -6.37 20.22
N PHE A 344 -47.98 -5.96 20.71
CA PHE A 344 -47.35 -6.64 21.83
C PHE A 344 -47.82 -6.03 23.15
N SER A 345 -48.18 -6.87 24.10
CA SER A 345 -48.69 -6.43 25.41
C SER A 345 -47.57 -5.84 26.30
N ASN A 346 -46.30 -6.00 25.96
CA ASN A 346 -45.15 -5.51 26.71
C ASN A 346 -43.97 -5.16 25.81
N HIS A 347 -43.31 -4.03 26.13
CA HIS A 347 -42.11 -3.61 25.46
C HIS A 347 -41.00 -4.66 25.45
N ASP A 348 -40.75 -5.36 26.57
CA ASP A 348 -39.72 -6.39 26.68
C ASP A 348 -39.97 -7.54 25.72
N LYS A 349 -41.22 -7.99 25.55
CA LYS A 349 -41.58 -9.03 24.60
C LYS A 349 -41.36 -8.61 23.17
N LEU A 350 -41.69 -7.35 22.82
CA LEU A 350 -41.44 -6.79 21.49
C LEU A 350 -39.95 -6.72 21.17
N LEU A 351 -39.16 -6.15 22.09
CA LEU A 351 -37.70 -6.01 21.92
C LEU A 351 -37.02 -7.35 21.82
N ARG A 352 -37.37 -8.30 22.73
CA ARG A 352 -36.85 -9.66 22.71
C ARG A 352 -37.17 -10.36 21.39
N HIS A 353 -38.39 -10.23 20.88
CA HIS A 353 -38.78 -10.82 19.60
C HIS A 353 -38.03 -10.18 18.43
N ALA A 354 -37.85 -8.85 18.41
CA ALA A 354 -37.08 -8.15 17.41
C ALA A 354 -35.63 -8.65 17.33
N VAL A 355 -34.94 -8.66 18.46
CA VAL A 355 -33.52 -9.05 18.54
C VAL A 355 -33.34 -10.53 18.19
N LEU A 356 -34.13 -11.43 18.77
CA LEU A 356 -34.02 -12.86 18.47
C LEU A 356 -34.35 -13.22 17.02
N SER A 357 -35.26 -12.47 16.38
CA SER A 357 -35.60 -12.70 14.96
C SER A 357 -34.46 -12.29 14.03
N MET A 358 -33.60 -11.34 14.44
CA MET A 358 -32.46 -10.84 13.66
C MET A 358 -31.15 -11.54 14.03
N PHE A 359 -31.10 -12.29 15.16
CA PHE A 359 -29.87 -12.92 15.61
C PHE A 359 -29.24 -13.87 14.57
N ARG A 360 -30.05 -14.75 13.99
CA ARG A 360 -29.56 -15.69 12.97
C ARG A 360 -29.08 -14.98 11.69
N PRO A 361 -29.88 -14.12 11.03
CA PRO A 361 -29.43 -13.39 9.86
C PRO A 361 -28.15 -12.61 10.12
N CYS A 362 -28.12 -11.76 11.17
CA CYS A 362 -26.95 -10.94 11.47
C CYS A 362 -25.70 -11.76 11.86
N LEU A 363 -25.87 -12.91 12.52
CA LEU A 363 -24.74 -13.83 12.79
C LEU A 363 -24.17 -14.39 11.50
N TYR A 364 -25.02 -14.79 10.55
CA TYR A 364 -24.56 -15.33 9.28
C TYR A 364 -23.91 -14.24 8.42
N THR A 365 -24.47 -13.02 8.40
CA THR A 365 -23.83 -11.90 7.68
C THR A 365 -22.48 -11.52 8.29
N ALA A 366 -22.38 -11.44 9.62
CA ALA A 366 -21.10 -11.21 10.28
C ALA A 366 -20.09 -12.33 9.96
N LEU A 367 -20.53 -13.59 9.94
CA LEU A 367 -19.66 -14.72 9.61
C LEU A 367 -19.23 -14.70 8.14
N THR A 368 -20.13 -14.35 7.18
CA THR A 368 -19.76 -14.22 5.76
C THR A 368 -18.77 -13.07 5.54
N THR A 369 -18.99 -11.94 6.21
CA THR A 369 -18.09 -10.80 6.14
C THR A 369 -16.73 -11.12 6.78
N ALA A 370 -16.72 -11.80 7.92
CA ALA A 370 -15.46 -12.26 8.54
C ALA A 370 -14.70 -13.25 7.64
N VAL A 371 -15.40 -14.18 6.98
CA VAL A 371 -14.78 -15.09 6.00
C VAL A 371 -14.25 -14.34 4.77
N ALA A 372 -14.95 -13.31 4.32
CA ALA A 372 -14.48 -12.52 3.20
C ALA A 372 -13.19 -11.76 3.53
N PHE A 373 -13.10 -11.14 4.71
CA PHE A 373 -11.84 -10.54 5.18
C PHE A 373 -10.78 -11.62 5.46
N GLY A 374 -11.18 -12.77 5.98
CA GLY A 374 -10.29 -13.90 6.21
C GLY A 374 -9.68 -14.47 4.94
N SER A 375 -10.34 -14.35 3.77
CA SER A 375 -9.74 -14.76 2.49
C SER A 375 -8.51 -13.93 2.11
N LEU A 376 -8.39 -12.70 2.63
CA LEU A 376 -7.23 -11.84 2.42
C LEU A 376 -5.95 -12.39 3.08
N VAL A 377 -6.10 -13.24 4.11
CA VAL A 377 -4.96 -13.88 4.79
C VAL A 377 -4.18 -14.80 3.85
N VAL A 378 -4.81 -15.28 2.77
CA VAL A 378 -4.17 -16.16 1.77
C VAL A 378 -3.43 -15.36 0.69
N SER A 379 -3.41 -14.02 0.77
CA SER A 379 -2.86 -13.15 -0.27
C SER A 379 -1.34 -13.26 -0.47
N GLY A 380 -0.59 -13.60 0.60
CA GLY A 380 0.87 -13.55 0.60
C GLY A 380 1.46 -12.15 0.83
N ILE A 381 0.65 -11.08 0.85
CA ILE A 381 1.06 -9.69 1.00
C ILE A 381 0.77 -9.24 2.43
N LEU A 382 1.80 -8.92 3.20
CA LEU A 382 1.70 -8.66 4.64
C LEU A 382 0.66 -7.61 5.03
N PRO A 383 0.59 -6.41 4.42
CA PRO A 383 -0.42 -5.42 4.74
C PRO A 383 -1.86 -5.91 4.52
N ILE A 384 -2.08 -6.73 3.50
CA ILE A 384 -3.39 -7.30 3.17
C ILE A 384 -3.78 -8.38 4.18
N ILE A 385 -2.83 -9.24 4.56
CA ILE A 385 -3.01 -10.27 5.60
C ILE A 385 -3.40 -9.62 6.92
N THR A 386 -2.65 -8.61 7.34
CA THR A 386 -2.88 -7.84 8.56
C THR A 386 -4.25 -7.19 8.56
N PHE A 387 -4.62 -6.54 7.46
CA PHE A 387 -5.94 -5.95 7.26
C PHE A 387 -7.07 -7.00 7.36
N GLY A 388 -6.87 -8.17 6.77
CA GLY A 388 -7.81 -9.29 6.85
C GLY A 388 -8.09 -9.74 8.29
N TRP A 389 -7.05 -9.94 9.09
CA TRP A 389 -7.16 -10.29 10.50
C TRP A 389 -7.82 -9.19 11.34
N MET A 390 -7.38 -7.93 11.17
CA MET A 390 -7.97 -6.79 11.87
C MET A 390 -9.46 -6.68 11.61
N MET A 391 -9.88 -6.83 10.35
CA MET A 391 -11.29 -6.74 9.99
C MET A 391 -12.11 -7.93 10.47
N MET A 392 -11.56 -9.15 10.49
CA MET A 392 -12.25 -10.31 11.11
C MET A 392 -12.56 -10.06 12.58
N MET A 393 -11.58 -9.56 13.34
CA MET A 393 -11.76 -9.19 14.75
C MET A 393 -12.74 -8.03 14.90
N GLY A 394 -12.66 -7.04 14.02
CA GLY A 394 -13.57 -5.90 13.97
C GLY A 394 -15.03 -6.31 13.76
N VAL A 395 -15.30 -7.20 12.80
CA VAL A 395 -16.66 -7.74 12.55
C VAL A 395 -17.20 -8.50 13.76
N ALA A 396 -16.37 -9.31 14.41
CA ALA A 396 -16.76 -10.02 15.63
C ALA A 396 -17.09 -9.04 16.77
N THR A 397 -16.26 -8.02 16.96
CA THR A 397 -16.49 -6.94 17.95
C THR A 397 -17.77 -6.17 17.65
N ALA A 398 -18.00 -5.78 16.39
CA ALA A 398 -19.22 -5.11 15.94
C ALA A 398 -20.49 -5.93 16.25
N LEU A 399 -20.48 -7.23 15.98
CA LEU A 399 -21.59 -8.13 16.27
C LEU A 399 -21.86 -8.22 17.78
N ILE A 400 -20.82 -8.42 18.59
CA ILE A 400 -20.95 -8.53 20.05
C ILE A 400 -21.52 -7.22 20.61
N VAL A 401 -20.95 -6.08 20.23
CA VAL A 401 -21.40 -4.76 20.70
C VAL A 401 -22.83 -4.47 20.26
N ALA A 402 -23.18 -4.69 19.00
CA ALA A 402 -24.53 -4.45 18.50
C ALA A 402 -25.59 -5.29 19.23
N PHE A 403 -25.30 -6.55 19.52
CA PHE A 403 -26.24 -7.44 20.20
C PHE A 403 -26.20 -7.37 21.73
N THR A 404 -25.25 -6.68 22.34
CA THR A 404 -25.21 -6.44 23.79
C THR A 404 -25.67 -5.05 24.16
N LEU A 405 -25.10 -4.01 23.53
CA LEU A 405 -25.39 -2.61 23.86
C LEU A 405 -26.78 -2.17 23.39
N PHE A 406 -27.13 -2.44 22.12
CA PHE A 406 -28.43 -2.00 21.57
C PHE A 406 -29.62 -2.51 22.39
N PRO A 407 -29.80 -3.81 22.66
CA PRO A 407 -30.93 -4.28 23.43
C PRO A 407 -30.93 -3.81 24.88
N SER A 408 -29.74 -3.72 25.53
CA SER A 408 -29.63 -3.28 26.93
C SER A 408 -30.00 -1.80 27.08
N VAL A 409 -29.54 -0.93 26.19
CA VAL A 409 -29.92 0.49 26.17
C VAL A 409 -31.40 0.67 25.82
N MET A 410 -31.89 -0.03 24.80
CA MET A 410 -33.30 0.03 24.40
C MET A 410 -34.26 -0.41 25.50
N LYS A 411 -33.85 -1.40 26.31
CA LYS A 411 -34.64 -1.84 27.46
C LYS A 411 -34.66 -0.80 28.58
N SER A 412 -33.55 -0.12 28.81
CA SER A 412 -33.43 0.88 29.89
C SER A 412 -34.14 2.21 29.54
N LEU A 413 -34.45 2.45 28.26
CA LEU A 413 -35.13 3.66 27.82
C LEU A 413 -36.65 3.51 27.88
N LYS A 414 -37.32 4.59 28.26
CA LYS A 414 -38.82 4.66 28.24
C LYS A 414 -39.32 4.46 26.80
N VAL A 415 -40.47 3.77 26.71
CA VAL A 415 -41.18 3.56 25.44
C VAL A 415 -41.64 4.93 24.88
N ASP A 416 -41.37 5.18 23.62
CA ASP A 416 -41.77 6.38 22.92
C ASP A 416 -43.15 6.15 22.30
N ASP A 417 -44.18 6.77 22.84
CA ASP A 417 -45.57 6.57 22.41
C ASP A 417 -45.96 7.36 21.16
N THR A 418 -45.07 8.13 20.59
CA THR A 418 -45.32 8.87 19.36
C THR A 418 -45.51 7.95 18.17
N GLN A 419 -46.61 8.12 17.46
CA GLN A 419 -46.93 7.42 16.22
C GLN A 419 -45.77 7.53 15.20
N LEU A 420 -45.43 6.41 14.58
CA LEU A 420 -44.31 6.25 13.62
C LEU A 420 -44.55 6.91 12.27
N SER A 421 -45.36 7.99 12.20
CA SER A 421 -45.64 8.74 11.02
C SER A 421 -44.52 9.74 10.73
N GLY A 422 -43.69 9.47 9.74
CA GLY A 422 -42.71 10.46 9.25
C GLY A 422 -41.34 9.97 8.76
N GLY A 423 -41.18 8.70 8.50
CA GLY A 423 -39.98 8.25 7.76
C GLY A 423 -40.06 8.57 6.27
N LEU A 424 -38.93 8.79 5.63
CA LEU A 424 -38.81 8.97 4.18
C LEU A 424 -39.56 7.82 3.46
N ARG A 425 -40.72 8.11 2.88
CA ARG A 425 -41.48 7.16 2.04
C ARG A 425 -40.84 7.10 0.65
N LEU A 426 -39.63 6.61 0.54
CA LEU A 426 -39.05 6.30 -0.75
C LEU A 426 -39.71 5.01 -1.29
N ASN A 427 -40.49 5.17 -2.33
CA ASN A 427 -41.14 4.03 -3.02
C ASN A 427 -40.18 3.33 -3.98
N LEU A 428 -38.86 3.54 -3.84
CA LEU A 428 -37.83 3.00 -4.76
C LEU A 428 -37.81 1.46 -4.78
N THR A 429 -37.95 0.83 -3.61
CA THR A 429 -37.98 -0.64 -3.54
C THR A 429 -39.25 -1.21 -4.16
N ALA A 430 -40.38 -0.52 -4.02
CA ALA A 430 -41.63 -0.87 -4.72
C ALA A 430 -41.53 -0.63 -6.24
N ALA A 431 -40.85 0.42 -6.67
CA ALA A 431 -40.56 0.66 -8.08
C ALA A 431 -39.68 -0.45 -8.68
N LEU A 432 -38.63 -0.90 -7.95
CA LEU A 432 -37.82 -2.02 -8.37
C LEU A 432 -38.61 -3.33 -8.46
N ALA A 433 -39.54 -3.59 -7.54
CA ALA A 433 -40.45 -4.75 -7.63
C ALA A 433 -41.29 -4.71 -8.91
N ASN A 434 -41.86 -3.53 -9.21
CA ASN A 434 -42.67 -3.32 -10.43
C ASN A 434 -41.81 -3.47 -11.70
N ILE A 435 -40.57 -2.95 -11.72
CA ILE A 435 -39.64 -3.10 -12.83
C ILE A 435 -39.29 -4.57 -13.05
N THR A 436 -38.95 -5.28 -11.96
CA THR A 436 -38.61 -6.73 -12.02
C THR A 436 -39.79 -7.54 -12.57
N ASP A 437 -41.01 -7.24 -12.12
CA ASP A 437 -42.21 -7.90 -12.58
C ASP A 437 -42.56 -7.57 -14.05
N ALA A 438 -42.37 -6.32 -14.49
CA ALA A 438 -42.59 -5.89 -15.85
C ALA A 438 -41.58 -6.46 -16.85
N LEU A 439 -40.32 -6.50 -16.46
CA LEU A 439 -39.22 -7.01 -17.31
C LEU A 439 -39.21 -8.54 -17.43
N LYS A 440 -39.68 -9.26 -16.39
CA LYS A 440 -39.71 -10.73 -16.35
C LYS A 440 -38.37 -11.33 -16.79
N GLY A 441 -38.37 -12.28 -17.72
CA GLY A 441 -37.17 -12.93 -18.25
C GLY A 441 -36.16 -12.00 -18.91
N ARG A 442 -36.54 -10.75 -19.30
CA ARG A 442 -35.59 -9.77 -19.86
C ARG A 442 -34.55 -9.30 -18.86
N VAL A 443 -34.78 -9.46 -17.57
CA VAL A 443 -33.80 -9.21 -16.52
C VAL A 443 -32.53 -10.03 -16.77
N PHE A 444 -32.65 -11.29 -17.19
CA PHE A 444 -31.50 -12.14 -17.50
C PHE A 444 -30.66 -11.59 -18.66
N ILE A 445 -31.32 -11.06 -19.69
CA ILE A 445 -30.62 -10.46 -20.85
C ILE A 445 -29.76 -9.28 -20.39
N ILE A 446 -30.33 -8.40 -19.55
CA ILE A 446 -29.61 -7.24 -19.00
C ILE A 446 -28.39 -7.70 -18.21
N TYR A 447 -28.53 -8.69 -17.31
CA TYR A 447 -27.41 -9.18 -16.51
C TYR A 447 -26.39 -9.97 -17.32
N ILE A 448 -26.78 -10.65 -18.38
CA ILE A 448 -25.84 -11.28 -19.34
C ILE A 448 -25.03 -10.19 -20.06
N LEU A 449 -25.66 -9.12 -20.51
CA LEU A 449 -24.96 -7.98 -21.14
C LEU A 449 -24.00 -7.31 -20.15
N VAL A 450 -24.41 -7.10 -18.89
CA VAL A 450 -23.55 -6.59 -17.83
C VAL A 450 -22.36 -7.53 -17.60
N LEU A 451 -22.59 -8.84 -17.58
CA LEU A 451 -21.54 -9.83 -17.41
C LEU A 451 -20.55 -9.83 -18.59
N VAL A 452 -21.04 -9.79 -19.82
CA VAL A 452 -20.18 -9.70 -21.02
C VAL A 452 -19.35 -8.40 -20.98
N PHE A 453 -19.98 -7.27 -20.68
CA PHE A 453 -19.30 -5.99 -20.53
C PHE A 453 -18.20 -6.07 -19.45
N SER A 454 -18.50 -6.71 -18.31
CA SER A 454 -17.55 -6.90 -17.22
C SER A 454 -16.38 -7.80 -17.63
N LEU A 455 -16.66 -8.91 -18.34
CA LEU A 455 -15.61 -9.83 -18.78
C LEU A 455 -14.68 -9.17 -19.81
N VAL A 456 -15.23 -8.38 -20.74
CA VAL A 456 -14.40 -7.61 -21.69
C VAL A 456 -13.55 -6.57 -20.95
N GLY A 457 -14.09 -5.90 -19.91
CA GLY A 457 -13.29 -4.99 -19.08
C GLY A 457 -12.18 -5.72 -18.32
N LEU A 458 -12.48 -6.92 -17.81
CA LEU A 458 -11.51 -7.71 -17.04
C LEU A 458 -10.26 -8.08 -17.88
N THR A 459 -10.42 -8.31 -19.21
CA THR A 459 -9.28 -8.57 -20.09
C THR A 459 -8.39 -7.35 -20.34
N ARG A 460 -8.82 -6.17 -19.92
CA ARG A 460 -8.06 -4.91 -20.00
C ARG A 460 -7.44 -4.49 -18.67
N LEU A 461 -7.66 -5.27 -17.63
CA LEU A 461 -7.12 -4.98 -16.31
C LEU A 461 -5.59 -5.05 -16.35
N ARG A 462 -4.95 -3.99 -15.88
CA ARG A 462 -3.49 -3.88 -15.78
C ARG A 462 -3.06 -3.94 -14.32
N VAL A 463 -1.86 -4.43 -14.09
CA VAL A 463 -1.23 -4.46 -12.76
C VAL A 463 -0.20 -3.32 -12.63
N GLU A 464 0.33 -2.88 -13.76
CA GLU A 464 1.29 -1.77 -13.83
C GLU A 464 0.70 -0.46 -13.32
N ASN A 465 1.35 0.16 -12.37
CA ASN A 465 0.99 1.48 -11.85
C ASN A 465 2.24 2.26 -11.47
N SER A 466 2.31 3.53 -11.87
CA SER A 466 3.36 4.44 -11.44
C SER A 466 3.14 4.82 -9.98
N PHE A 467 4.22 4.83 -9.19
CA PHE A 467 4.15 5.23 -7.78
C PHE A 467 3.74 6.68 -7.62
N ILE A 468 4.09 7.55 -8.58
CA ILE A 468 3.67 8.96 -8.65
C ILE A 468 2.14 9.07 -8.67
N ASP A 469 1.45 8.18 -9.41
CA ASP A 469 -0.01 8.18 -9.56
C ASP A 469 -0.77 7.82 -8.28
N TYR A 470 -0.08 7.42 -7.22
CA TYR A 470 -0.71 7.23 -5.91
C TYR A 470 -1.09 8.55 -5.23
N PHE A 471 -0.55 9.67 -5.69
CA PHE A 471 -0.75 10.98 -5.07
C PHE A 471 -1.56 11.91 -5.96
N ARG A 472 -2.31 12.83 -5.34
CA ARG A 472 -2.98 13.87 -6.11
C ARG A 472 -1.95 14.82 -6.71
N GLN A 473 -2.19 15.28 -7.94
CA GLN A 473 -1.32 16.24 -8.67
C GLN A 473 -1.05 17.55 -7.91
N SER A 474 -1.91 17.91 -6.96
CA SER A 474 -1.75 19.10 -6.11
C SER A 474 -0.83 18.90 -4.91
N THR A 475 -0.35 17.68 -4.65
CA THR A 475 0.56 17.40 -3.54
C THR A 475 2.00 17.72 -3.91
N GLU A 476 2.80 18.14 -2.92
CA GLU A 476 4.22 18.43 -3.12
C GLU A 476 4.98 17.20 -3.62
N ILE A 477 4.68 16.02 -3.08
CA ILE A 477 5.28 14.76 -3.49
C ILE A 477 5.05 14.46 -4.98
N TYR A 478 3.84 14.68 -5.51
CA TYR A 478 3.57 14.48 -6.94
C TYR A 478 4.38 15.46 -7.80
N GLN A 479 4.37 16.74 -7.42
CA GLN A 479 5.07 17.80 -8.17
C GLN A 479 6.58 17.59 -8.13
N GLY A 480 7.11 17.22 -6.97
CA GLY A 480 8.53 16.91 -6.81
C GLY A 480 8.96 15.71 -7.65
N MET A 481 8.25 14.58 -7.54
CA MET A 481 8.56 13.38 -8.32
C MET A 481 8.48 13.63 -9.82
N SER A 482 7.46 14.36 -10.28
CA SER A 482 7.33 14.72 -11.69
C SER A 482 8.51 15.58 -12.19
N LEU A 483 8.97 16.53 -11.36
CA LEU A 483 10.14 17.36 -11.71
C LEU A 483 11.43 16.53 -11.77
N PHE A 484 11.63 15.59 -10.84
CA PHE A 484 12.78 14.70 -10.87
C PHE A 484 12.77 13.80 -12.11
N ASP A 485 11.60 13.29 -12.49
CA ASP A 485 11.46 12.48 -13.71
C ASP A 485 11.79 13.29 -14.98
N ASP A 486 11.26 14.51 -15.07
CA ASP A 486 11.40 15.34 -16.26
C ASP A 486 12.80 15.94 -16.40
N LYS A 487 13.45 16.31 -15.29
CA LYS A 487 14.66 17.16 -15.31
C LYS A 487 15.91 16.49 -14.74
N LEU A 488 15.77 15.47 -13.88
CA LEU A 488 16.87 14.94 -13.07
C LEU A 488 17.01 13.41 -13.17
N GLY A 489 16.56 12.83 -14.29
CA GLY A 489 16.84 11.46 -14.67
C GLY A 489 16.08 10.37 -13.91
N GLY A 490 14.93 10.71 -13.31
CA GLY A 490 14.04 9.70 -12.70
C GLY A 490 14.03 9.70 -11.17
N THR A 491 12.98 9.12 -10.64
CA THR A 491 12.67 9.11 -9.20
C THR A 491 12.92 7.79 -8.51
N LEU A 492 12.66 6.67 -9.18
CA LEU A 492 12.91 5.33 -8.64
C LEU A 492 14.17 4.73 -9.24
N SER A 493 14.89 3.96 -8.43
CA SER A 493 16.10 3.30 -8.89
C SER A 493 16.09 1.81 -8.56
N PHE A 494 16.87 1.08 -9.33
CA PHE A 494 17.27 -0.28 -9.02
C PHE A 494 18.78 -0.42 -9.25
N ASP A 495 19.35 -1.46 -8.67
CA ASP A 495 20.76 -1.77 -8.82
C ASP A 495 20.92 -3.02 -9.69
N VAL A 496 21.77 -2.93 -10.68
CA VAL A 496 22.30 -4.08 -11.43
C VAL A 496 23.63 -4.45 -10.78
N VAL A 497 23.68 -5.63 -10.19
CA VAL A 497 24.85 -6.17 -9.52
C VAL A 497 25.44 -7.25 -10.41
N VAL A 498 26.72 -7.09 -10.77
CA VAL A 498 27.41 -8.00 -11.69
C VAL A 498 28.62 -8.59 -10.98
N ASP A 499 28.63 -9.91 -10.83
CA ASP A 499 29.77 -10.67 -10.36
C ASP A 499 30.66 -11.00 -11.56
N LEU A 500 31.84 -10.38 -11.61
CA LEU A 500 32.76 -10.63 -12.71
C LEU A 500 33.38 -12.03 -12.59
N PRO A 501 33.56 -12.77 -13.70
CA PRO A 501 34.23 -14.05 -13.66
C PRO A 501 35.65 -13.90 -13.11
N ASP A 502 36.04 -14.81 -12.24
CA ASP A 502 37.45 -14.92 -11.84
C ASP A 502 38.24 -15.29 -13.09
N THR A 503 39.07 -14.38 -13.52
CA THR A 503 40.02 -14.67 -14.59
C THR A 503 41.05 -15.63 -14.06
N GLU A 504 40.72 -16.96 -14.08
CA GLU A 504 41.71 -18.03 -13.85
C GLU A 504 42.78 -18.10 -14.98
N ASP A 505 42.61 -17.35 -16.06
CA ASP A 505 43.52 -17.30 -17.16
C ASP A 505 44.54 -16.18 -17.03
N GLY A 506 45.61 -16.50 -16.32
CA GLY A 506 46.94 -16.23 -16.80
C GLY A 506 47.51 -14.85 -16.58
N PHE A 507 47.86 -14.52 -15.38
CA PHE A 507 49.19 -13.96 -15.18
C PHE A 507 50.08 -14.90 -14.34
N ASP A 508 49.98 -16.24 -14.59
CA ASP A 508 51.00 -17.20 -14.24
C ASP A 508 52.13 -17.22 -15.33
N GLY A 509 52.25 -16.13 -16.03
CA GLY A 509 53.30 -15.80 -16.99
C GLY A 509 54.42 -15.06 -16.31
N GLY A 510 55.18 -15.77 -15.51
CA GLY A 510 56.64 -15.58 -15.32
C GLY A 510 57.21 -14.20 -15.67
N PHE A 511 57.11 -13.24 -14.80
CA PHE A 511 58.02 -12.10 -14.78
C PHE A 511 59.30 -12.45 -14.00
N GLU A 512 59.58 -13.76 -13.75
CA GLU A 512 60.79 -14.16 -13.01
C GLU A 512 62.02 -14.40 -13.87
N ASP A 513 61.97 -14.47 -15.23
CA ASP A 513 63.17 -14.92 -15.94
C ASP A 513 63.62 -14.12 -17.18
N ASP A 514 63.10 -12.93 -17.54
CA ASP A 514 63.61 -12.24 -18.73
C ASP A 514 64.08 -10.78 -18.54
N PHE A 515 64.28 -10.31 -17.31
CA PHE A 515 65.06 -9.07 -17.05
C PHE A 515 66.42 -9.36 -16.41
N GLY A 516 67.15 -10.26 -17.00
CA GLY A 516 68.55 -10.40 -16.73
C GLY A 516 69.36 -9.31 -17.44
N GLY A 517 69.70 -8.24 -16.68
CA GLY A 517 70.78 -7.39 -17.12
C GLY A 517 70.52 -5.90 -17.26
N PHE A 518 70.03 -5.22 -16.26
CA PHE A 518 70.40 -3.81 -16.05
C PHE A 518 70.57 -3.57 -14.53
N ASP A 519 71.77 -3.98 -14.09
CA ASP A 519 72.28 -3.50 -12.83
C ASP A 519 72.94 -2.15 -13.12
N ASP A 520 72.30 -1.10 -12.70
CA ASP A 520 72.78 0.21 -12.30
C ASP A 520 71.64 1.32 -12.39
N GLY A 521 71.09 1.67 -11.22
CA GLY A 521 70.62 3.07 -11.04
C GLY A 521 69.15 3.32 -10.70
N PHE A 522 68.40 2.35 -10.14
CA PHE A 522 67.06 2.65 -9.59
C PHE A 522 66.91 2.09 -8.15
N GLU A 523 67.76 2.61 -7.25
CA GLU A 523 67.62 2.39 -5.80
C GLU A 523 66.70 3.43 -5.15
N ASP A 524 65.50 3.67 -5.64
CA ASP A 524 64.60 4.53 -4.86
C ASP A 524 63.06 4.36 -5.15
N PHE A 525 62.62 3.16 -5.54
CA PHE A 525 61.19 2.90 -5.74
C PHE A 525 60.66 1.67 -4.98
N SER A 526 61.27 1.29 -3.85
CA SER A 526 60.83 0.13 -3.08
C SER A 526 60.15 0.40 -1.75
N ASP A 527 59.58 1.57 -1.55
CA ASP A 527 58.77 1.90 -0.33
C ASP A 527 57.38 2.47 -0.67
N GLY A 528 56.63 1.76 -1.54
CA GLY A 528 55.19 1.92 -1.60
C GLY A 528 54.50 0.66 -1.11
N PRO A 529 53.43 0.69 -0.36
CA PRO A 529 52.64 -0.50 -0.11
C PRO A 529 52.18 -1.05 -1.45
N THR A 530 52.58 -2.26 -1.80
CA THR A 530 52.06 -3.00 -2.94
C THR A 530 50.61 -3.34 -2.62
N ASP A 531 49.71 -2.40 -2.90
CA ASP A 531 48.29 -2.63 -2.81
C ASP A 531 47.92 -3.56 -3.98
N ASN A 532 47.76 -4.84 -3.71
CA ASN A 532 47.36 -5.84 -4.71
C ASN A 532 46.04 -5.45 -5.41
N ASN A 533 45.26 -4.59 -4.83
CA ASN A 533 43.98 -4.09 -5.38
C ASN A 533 44.17 -3.28 -6.67
N ALA A 534 45.34 -2.65 -6.88
CA ALA A 534 45.63 -1.92 -8.12
C ALA A 534 45.60 -2.81 -9.37
N TYR A 535 45.91 -4.09 -9.23
CA TYR A 535 45.92 -5.08 -10.34
C TYR A 535 44.51 -5.50 -10.76
N TRP A 536 43.47 -5.15 -10.02
CA TRP A 536 42.07 -5.37 -10.41
C TRP A 536 41.71 -4.57 -11.66
N PHE A 537 42.31 -3.40 -11.86
CA PHE A 537 42.00 -2.43 -12.93
C PHE A 537 42.71 -2.79 -14.24
N THR A 538 42.32 -3.86 -14.89
CA THR A 538 42.80 -4.25 -16.21
C THR A 538 42.01 -3.56 -17.32
N ALA A 539 42.68 -3.28 -18.47
CA ALA A 539 42.00 -2.64 -19.59
C ALA A 539 40.74 -3.41 -20.07
N PRO A 540 40.78 -4.77 -20.22
CA PRO A 540 39.58 -5.50 -20.64
C PRO A 540 38.40 -5.39 -19.63
N LYS A 541 38.68 -5.39 -18.31
CA LYS A 541 37.63 -5.19 -17.29
C LYS A 541 37.06 -3.79 -17.38
N MET A 542 37.91 -2.77 -17.56
CA MET A 542 37.44 -1.38 -17.67
C MET A 542 36.60 -1.18 -18.91
N ASP A 543 36.97 -1.79 -20.04
CA ASP A 543 36.18 -1.79 -21.27
C ASP A 543 34.81 -2.48 -21.03
N GLN A 544 34.80 -3.62 -20.33
CA GLN A 544 33.55 -4.33 -19.99
C GLN A 544 32.66 -3.47 -19.04
N VAL A 545 33.23 -2.87 -18.00
CA VAL A 545 32.49 -1.99 -17.06
C VAL A 545 31.85 -0.83 -17.80
N LYS A 546 32.61 -0.19 -18.73
CA LYS A 546 32.13 0.90 -19.56
C LYS A 546 31.02 0.44 -20.52
N ALA A 547 31.20 -0.71 -21.19
CA ALA A 547 30.25 -1.23 -22.15
C ALA A 547 28.91 -1.60 -21.49
N ILE A 548 28.93 -2.22 -20.29
CA ILE A 548 27.70 -2.47 -19.49
C ILE A 548 27.02 -1.13 -19.14
N HIS A 549 27.80 -0.11 -18.72
CA HIS A 549 27.22 1.21 -18.43
C HIS A 549 26.53 1.81 -19.66
N GLU A 550 27.18 1.78 -20.82
CA GLU A 550 26.63 2.30 -22.08
C GLU A 550 25.38 1.54 -22.53
N PHE A 551 25.35 0.22 -22.34
CA PHE A 551 24.16 -0.60 -22.59
C PHE A 551 22.98 -0.17 -21.71
N LEU A 552 23.21 0.03 -20.42
CA LEU A 552 22.18 0.43 -19.46
C LEU A 552 21.68 1.88 -19.72
N ASP A 553 22.61 2.79 -20.07
CA ASP A 553 22.29 4.21 -20.33
C ASP A 553 21.58 4.42 -21.69
N ALA A 554 21.73 3.47 -22.62
CA ALA A 554 21.09 3.52 -23.93
C ALA A 554 19.60 3.12 -23.92
N ASP A 555 19.08 2.50 -22.85
CA ASP A 555 17.67 2.13 -22.77
C ASP A 555 16.79 3.37 -22.61
N PRO A 556 15.74 3.56 -23.44
CA PRO A 556 14.93 4.78 -23.43
C PRO A 556 14.09 4.98 -22.16
N GLN A 557 13.94 3.97 -21.31
CA GLN A 557 13.19 4.04 -20.04
C GLN A 557 14.12 4.30 -18.84
N THR A 558 15.44 4.23 -19.05
CA THR A 558 16.43 4.62 -18.06
C THR A 558 16.71 6.14 -18.19
N GLY A 559 16.68 6.83 -17.08
CA GLY A 559 16.91 8.28 -17.08
C GLY A 559 18.34 8.66 -16.70
N LYS A 560 18.95 7.89 -15.82
CA LYS A 560 20.35 8.06 -15.41
C LYS A 560 20.94 6.76 -14.87
N VAL A 561 22.15 6.43 -15.35
CA VAL A 561 22.96 5.34 -14.78
C VAL A 561 24.12 5.94 -14.00
N LEU A 562 24.21 5.62 -12.73
CA LEU A 562 25.33 5.96 -11.86
C LEU A 562 26.16 4.70 -11.65
N SER A 563 27.40 4.71 -12.11
CA SER A 563 28.30 3.57 -12.02
C SER A 563 29.75 4.00 -12.19
N PHE A 564 30.67 3.09 -11.96
CA PHE A 564 32.08 3.34 -12.26
C PHE A 564 32.33 3.55 -13.77
N GLY A 565 31.45 3.04 -14.64
CA GLY A 565 31.49 3.33 -16.08
C GLY A 565 31.41 4.81 -16.43
N ALA A 566 30.59 5.59 -15.72
CA ALA A 566 30.55 7.04 -15.88
C ALA A 566 31.86 7.72 -15.46
N VAL A 567 32.52 7.19 -14.44
CA VAL A 567 33.84 7.68 -14.00
C VAL A 567 34.91 7.38 -15.07
N ILE A 568 34.85 6.20 -15.68
CA ILE A 568 35.72 5.81 -16.80
C ILE A 568 35.53 6.77 -17.97
N GLN A 569 34.30 7.06 -18.36
CA GLN A 569 33.97 8.03 -19.44
C GLN A 569 34.53 9.43 -19.14
N LEU A 570 34.43 9.87 -17.89
CA LEU A 570 34.99 11.15 -17.47
C LEU A 570 36.53 11.13 -17.57
N ALA A 571 37.15 10.07 -17.08
CA ALA A 571 38.61 9.91 -17.13
C ALA A 571 39.14 9.87 -18.58
N GLU A 572 38.48 9.16 -19.49
CA GLU A 572 38.80 9.18 -20.90
C GLU A 572 38.64 10.58 -21.54
N LYS A 573 37.58 11.28 -21.18
CA LYS A 573 37.36 12.67 -21.64
C LYS A 573 38.52 13.57 -21.22
N LEU A 574 39.01 13.43 -19.99
CA LEU A 574 40.18 14.14 -19.48
C LEU A 574 41.52 13.66 -20.12
N ASN A 575 41.54 12.44 -20.63
CA ASN A 575 42.68 11.87 -21.42
C ASN A 575 42.55 12.16 -22.92
N ALA A 576 41.99 13.28 -23.30
CA ALA A 576 41.78 13.71 -24.71
C ALA A 576 40.96 12.68 -25.53
N ASN A 577 39.98 12.03 -24.90
CA ASN A 577 39.17 10.94 -25.46
C ASN A 577 39.98 9.72 -25.92
N GLN A 578 41.12 9.46 -25.29
CA GLN A 578 41.93 8.27 -25.56
C GLN A 578 41.63 7.22 -24.45
N PRO A 579 41.56 5.94 -24.81
CA PRO A 579 41.43 4.85 -23.83
C PRO A 579 42.58 4.90 -22.81
N ILE A 580 42.26 4.51 -21.59
CA ILE A 580 43.26 4.47 -20.51
C ILE A 580 43.78 3.04 -20.40
N ASP A 581 45.11 2.87 -20.47
CA ASP A 581 45.72 1.58 -20.32
C ASP A 581 45.70 1.07 -18.85
N GLY A 582 45.90 -0.22 -18.67
CA GLY A 582 45.88 -0.85 -17.35
C GLY A 582 46.92 -0.30 -16.36
N MET A 583 48.10 0.10 -16.87
CA MET A 583 49.15 0.68 -16.05
C MET A 583 48.76 2.06 -15.54
N LEU A 584 48.12 2.88 -16.38
CA LEU A 584 47.62 4.20 -15.99
C LEU A 584 46.42 4.07 -15.00
N TRP A 585 45.56 3.07 -15.18
CA TRP A 585 44.50 2.79 -14.22
C TRP A 585 45.05 2.41 -12.83
N ALA A 586 46.03 1.51 -12.77
CA ALA A 586 46.67 1.13 -11.52
C ALA A 586 47.37 2.32 -10.83
N LEU A 587 48.01 3.20 -11.63
CA LEU A 587 48.61 4.43 -11.13
C LEU A 587 47.55 5.42 -10.60
N LEU A 588 46.45 5.59 -11.30
CA LEU A 588 45.32 6.45 -10.86
C LEU A 588 44.73 5.95 -9.54
N TYR A 589 44.46 4.63 -9.44
CA TYR A 589 43.95 4.03 -8.21
C TYR A 589 44.88 4.26 -7.00
N SER A 590 46.19 4.16 -7.20
CA SER A 590 47.15 4.38 -6.12
C SER A 590 47.33 5.85 -5.72
N ARG A 591 46.98 6.80 -6.62
CA ARG A 591 47.13 8.25 -6.40
C ARG A 591 45.83 8.97 -6.06
N ILE A 592 44.64 8.40 -6.37
CA ILE A 592 43.34 9.00 -6.02
C ILE A 592 43.25 9.07 -4.50
N PRO A 593 42.94 10.25 -3.95
CA PRO A 593 42.72 10.41 -2.51
C PRO A 593 41.60 9.50 -1.99
N GLU A 594 41.73 9.05 -0.75
CA GLU A 594 40.76 8.12 -0.14
C GLU A 594 39.36 8.70 -0.08
N THR A 595 39.23 10.01 0.15
CA THR A 595 37.96 10.75 0.11
C THR A 595 37.26 10.68 -1.24
N LEU A 596 38.03 10.72 -2.34
CA LEU A 596 37.47 10.55 -3.69
C LEU A 596 37.13 9.09 -4.00
N LYS A 597 37.91 8.11 -3.52
CA LYS A 597 37.57 6.68 -3.65
C LYS A 597 36.24 6.37 -2.98
N GLU A 598 36.01 6.91 -1.78
CA GLU A 598 34.73 6.75 -1.07
C GLU A 598 33.52 7.30 -1.84
N THR A 599 33.73 8.30 -2.69
CA THR A 599 32.66 8.96 -3.45
C THR A 599 32.47 8.37 -4.85
N VAL A 600 33.57 8.05 -5.57
CA VAL A 600 33.48 7.70 -6.99
C VAL A 600 33.75 6.23 -7.30
N LEU A 601 34.33 5.48 -6.38
CA LEU A 601 34.71 4.06 -6.56
C LEU A 601 33.92 3.13 -5.65
N ASN A 602 34.02 3.30 -4.34
CA ASN A 602 33.45 2.36 -3.35
C ASN A 602 31.93 2.17 -3.47
N PRO A 603 31.12 3.17 -3.90
CA PRO A 603 29.71 2.96 -4.12
C PRO A 603 29.37 2.05 -5.30
N PHE A 604 30.32 1.76 -6.18
CA PHE A 604 30.09 1.05 -7.44
C PHE A 604 30.97 -0.19 -7.64
N VAL A 605 32.08 -0.32 -6.92
CA VAL A 605 33.05 -1.42 -7.08
C VAL A 605 33.39 -2.03 -5.73
N SER A 606 33.23 -3.33 -5.62
CA SER A 606 33.79 -4.15 -4.53
C SER A 606 34.93 -5.01 -5.08
N ILE A 607 36.15 -4.60 -4.81
CA ILE A 607 37.35 -5.32 -5.31
C ILE A 607 37.48 -6.68 -4.64
N GLU A 608 37.18 -6.76 -3.34
CA GLU A 608 37.28 -7.99 -2.54
C GLU A 608 36.36 -9.10 -3.07
N GLU A 609 35.17 -8.74 -3.55
CA GLU A 609 34.14 -9.68 -4.03
C GLU A 609 34.13 -9.77 -5.56
N ASN A 610 35.02 -9.08 -6.25
CA ASN A 610 35.05 -8.95 -7.72
C ASN A 610 33.72 -8.58 -8.32
N GLN A 611 33.00 -7.64 -7.66
CA GLN A 611 31.62 -7.29 -7.93
C GLN A 611 31.45 -5.82 -8.32
N LEU A 612 30.55 -5.58 -9.26
CA LEU A 612 30.17 -4.25 -9.75
C LEU A 612 28.72 -3.92 -9.39
N ARG A 613 28.47 -2.67 -9.12
CA ARG A 613 27.13 -2.15 -8.89
C ARG A 613 26.84 -0.97 -9.85
N TYR A 614 25.74 -1.07 -10.58
CA TYR A 614 25.20 -0.01 -11.43
C TYR A 614 23.88 0.44 -10.82
N ASN A 615 23.78 1.68 -10.38
CA ASN A 615 22.53 2.25 -9.91
C ASN A 615 21.79 2.91 -11.08
N VAL A 616 20.66 2.35 -11.47
CA VAL A 616 19.87 2.76 -12.62
C VAL A 616 18.62 3.48 -12.14
N ARG A 617 18.48 4.77 -12.47
CA ARG A 617 17.25 5.52 -12.25
C ARG A 617 16.32 5.34 -13.43
N VAL A 618 15.03 5.23 -13.15
CA VAL A 618 13.97 4.99 -14.14
C VAL A 618 13.04 6.19 -14.20
N ILE A 619 12.64 6.57 -15.42
CA ILE A 619 11.64 7.61 -15.67
C ILE A 619 10.25 6.98 -15.41
N GLU A 620 9.73 7.17 -14.21
CA GLU A 620 8.46 6.57 -13.77
C GLU A 620 7.25 7.07 -14.54
N SER A 621 7.31 8.30 -15.01
CA SER A 621 6.26 8.96 -15.78
C SER A 621 6.19 8.54 -17.26
N ALA A 622 7.10 7.68 -17.73
CA ALA A 622 7.09 7.21 -19.11
C ALA A 622 5.80 6.42 -19.43
N GLU A 623 5.07 6.84 -20.47
CA GLU A 623 3.72 6.29 -20.81
C GLU A 623 3.71 4.78 -21.10
N ASP A 624 4.82 4.23 -21.60
CA ASP A 624 4.95 2.82 -21.98
C ASP A 624 5.83 2.02 -21.02
N LEU A 625 6.07 2.52 -19.81
CA LEU A 625 6.87 1.81 -18.82
C LEU A 625 6.19 0.52 -18.37
N ASN A 626 6.82 -0.60 -18.68
CA ASN A 626 6.51 -1.91 -18.12
C ASN A 626 7.71 -2.39 -17.30
N ARG A 627 7.61 -2.30 -15.97
CA ARG A 627 8.74 -2.57 -15.05
C ARG A 627 9.26 -3.98 -15.17
N ASN A 628 8.38 -4.96 -15.21
CA ASN A 628 8.77 -6.36 -15.34
C ASN A 628 9.48 -6.64 -16.67
N GLU A 629 9.01 -6.02 -17.76
CA GLU A 629 9.65 -6.14 -19.08
C GLU A 629 11.00 -5.43 -19.12
N LEU A 630 11.09 -4.22 -18.52
CA LEU A 630 12.34 -3.47 -18.39
C LEU A 630 13.38 -4.28 -17.61
N LEU A 631 13.03 -4.78 -16.42
CA LEU A 631 13.95 -5.54 -15.56
C LEU A 631 14.44 -6.81 -16.27
N ARG A 632 13.55 -7.59 -16.87
CA ARG A 632 13.93 -8.78 -17.64
C ARG A 632 14.78 -8.46 -18.86
N ARG A 633 14.47 -7.39 -19.59
CA ARG A 633 15.25 -6.97 -20.77
C ARG A 633 16.65 -6.56 -20.39
N ILE A 634 16.81 -5.86 -19.27
CA ILE A 634 18.12 -5.45 -18.75
C ILE A 634 18.90 -6.66 -18.27
N GLU A 635 18.30 -7.52 -17.45
CA GLU A 635 18.94 -8.74 -16.94
C GLU A 635 19.42 -9.64 -18.09
N ALA A 636 18.50 -10.05 -18.96
CA ALA A 636 18.84 -10.89 -20.11
C ALA A 636 19.81 -10.20 -21.11
N GLY A 637 19.69 -8.88 -21.30
CA GLY A 637 20.57 -8.14 -22.18
C GLY A 637 22.00 -8.08 -21.66
N VAL A 638 22.21 -7.88 -20.37
CA VAL A 638 23.52 -7.90 -19.73
C VAL A 638 24.13 -9.31 -19.79
N GLU A 639 23.33 -10.36 -19.53
CA GLU A 639 23.78 -11.74 -19.63
C GLU A 639 24.18 -12.11 -21.06
N GLU A 640 23.32 -11.87 -22.05
CA GLU A 640 23.55 -12.28 -23.45
C GLU A 640 24.66 -11.47 -24.13
N GLU A 641 24.71 -10.13 -23.94
CA GLU A 641 25.67 -9.29 -24.64
C GLU A 641 27.09 -9.43 -24.09
N PHE A 642 27.20 -9.64 -22.75
CA PHE A 642 28.52 -9.73 -22.10
C PHE A 642 28.94 -11.16 -21.73
N GLY A 643 28.13 -12.16 -22.08
CA GLY A 643 28.46 -13.59 -21.90
C GLY A 643 28.54 -14.01 -20.44
N LEU A 644 27.70 -13.41 -19.60
CA LEU A 644 27.60 -13.69 -18.17
C LEU A 644 26.56 -14.80 -17.90
N GLU A 645 26.76 -15.59 -16.85
CA GLU A 645 25.79 -16.60 -16.42
C GLU A 645 24.67 -16.01 -15.58
N ASP A 646 23.48 -16.65 -15.57
CA ASP A 646 22.28 -16.20 -14.82
C ASP A 646 22.57 -15.86 -13.33
N GLU A 647 23.54 -16.53 -12.69
CA GLU A 647 23.90 -16.27 -11.29
C GLU A 647 24.84 -15.08 -11.12
N GLN A 648 25.47 -14.60 -12.20
CA GLN A 648 26.42 -13.48 -12.17
C GLN A 648 25.76 -12.11 -12.31
N VAL A 649 24.55 -12.05 -12.80
CA VAL A 649 23.78 -10.80 -12.94
C VAL A 649 22.57 -10.87 -12.02
N ARG A 650 22.47 -9.94 -11.10
CA ARG A 650 21.32 -9.87 -10.17
C ARG A 650 20.81 -8.47 -10.07
N LEU A 651 19.48 -8.33 -10.17
CA LEU A 651 18.81 -7.05 -9.98
C LEU A 651 18.31 -6.94 -8.54
N THR A 652 18.40 -5.73 -7.97
CA THR A 652 17.89 -5.43 -6.64
C THR A 652 17.50 -3.96 -6.48
N GLY A 653 16.95 -3.58 -5.35
CA GLY A 653 16.55 -2.21 -5.05
C GLY A 653 15.03 -2.03 -5.01
N ILE A 654 14.61 -0.79 -4.75
CA ILE A 654 13.19 -0.47 -4.48
C ILE A 654 12.29 -0.84 -5.68
N LEU A 655 12.73 -0.61 -6.91
CA LEU A 655 11.95 -0.90 -8.12
C LEU A 655 11.70 -2.41 -8.27
N VAL A 656 12.71 -3.26 -8.03
CA VAL A 656 12.59 -4.72 -8.11
C VAL A 656 11.62 -5.23 -7.06
N MET A 657 11.79 -4.81 -5.81
CA MET A 657 10.88 -5.19 -4.71
C MET A 657 9.45 -4.74 -4.99
N TYR A 658 9.28 -3.55 -5.57
CA TYR A 658 7.96 -3.05 -5.95
C TYR A 658 7.34 -3.88 -7.09
N ASP A 659 8.13 -4.28 -8.11
CA ASP A 659 7.67 -5.19 -9.18
C ASP A 659 7.26 -6.55 -8.61
N ASN A 660 8.02 -7.13 -7.68
CA ASN A 660 7.66 -8.38 -7.01
C ASN A 660 6.29 -8.30 -6.32
N VAL A 661 6.01 -7.19 -5.64
CA VAL A 661 4.69 -6.94 -5.04
C VAL A 661 3.62 -6.87 -6.13
N LEU A 662 3.84 -6.12 -7.21
CA LEU A 662 2.90 -6.00 -8.32
C LEU A 662 2.60 -7.35 -8.98
N GLN A 663 3.61 -8.16 -9.28
CA GLN A 663 3.42 -9.49 -9.88
C GLN A 663 2.64 -10.43 -8.95
N SER A 664 2.85 -10.31 -7.64
CA SER A 664 2.12 -11.10 -6.65
C SER A 664 0.63 -10.72 -6.55
N LEU A 665 0.27 -9.47 -6.89
CA LEU A 665 -1.11 -8.97 -6.79
C LEU A 665 -2.08 -9.75 -7.69
N PHE A 666 -1.72 -10.04 -8.92
CA PHE A 666 -2.61 -10.72 -9.86
C PHE A 666 -2.93 -12.15 -9.40
N ARG A 667 -1.91 -12.89 -8.99
CA ARG A 667 -2.06 -14.24 -8.43
C ARG A 667 -2.89 -14.22 -7.14
N SER A 668 -2.61 -13.27 -6.27
CA SER A 668 -3.31 -13.06 -5.01
C SER A 668 -4.78 -12.69 -5.23
N GLN A 669 -5.10 -11.85 -6.24
CA GLN A 669 -6.48 -11.49 -6.59
C GLN A 669 -7.31 -12.71 -7.00
N ILE A 670 -6.76 -13.58 -7.85
CA ILE A 670 -7.46 -14.80 -8.27
C ILE A 670 -7.68 -15.72 -7.08
N LEU A 671 -6.65 -15.91 -6.24
CA LEU A 671 -6.71 -16.80 -5.10
C LEU A 671 -7.70 -16.32 -4.04
N THR A 672 -7.62 -15.05 -3.64
CA THR A 672 -8.51 -14.47 -2.62
C THR A 672 -9.96 -14.44 -3.08
N LEU A 673 -10.23 -14.07 -4.34
CA LEU A 673 -11.57 -14.10 -4.91
C LEU A 673 -12.12 -15.52 -5.01
N GLY A 674 -11.29 -16.49 -5.42
CA GLY A 674 -11.65 -17.91 -5.45
C GLY A 674 -12.02 -18.45 -4.07
N VAL A 675 -11.18 -18.18 -3.07
CA VAL A 675 -11.39 -18.62 -1.67
C VAL A 675 -12.67 -18.00 -1.10
N VAL A 676 -12.89 -16.69 -1.27
CA VAL A 676 -14.08 -16.02 -0.74
C VAL A 676 -15.36 -16.55 -1.39
N MET A 677 -15.35 -16.73 -2.72
CA MET A 677 -16.52 -17.25 -3.43
C MET A 677 -16.85 -18.68 -3.04
N PHE A 678 -15.83 -19.54 -2.89
CA PHE A 678 -15.99 -20.92 -2.43
C PHE A 678 -16.52 -20.98 -0.99
N ALA A 679 -15.94 -20.21 -0.09
CA ALA A 679 -16.33 -20.20 1.31
C ALA A 679 -17.75 -19.67 1.52
N ILE A 680 -18.14 -18.60 0.78
CA ILE A 680 -19.52 -18.10 0.82
C ILE A 680 -20.50 -19.09 0.19
N MET A 681 -20.13 -19.79 -0.87
CA MET A 681 -20.96 -20.87 -1.44
C MET A 681 -21.20 -21.98 -0.40
N LEU A 682 -20.15 -22.40 0.32
CA LEU A 682 -20.27 -23.40 1.38
C LEU A 682 -21.16 -22.91 2.52
N MET A 683 -21.05 -21.64 2.88
CA MET A 683 -21.92 -21.03 3.89
C MET A 683 -23.39 -20.97 3.44
N PHE A 684 -23.67 -20.60 2.21
CA PHE A 684 -25.03 -20.64 1.68
C PHE A 684 -25.59 -22.08 1.68
N LEU A 685 -24.74 -23.05 1.33
CA LEU A 685 -25.13 -24.46 1.36
C LEU A 685 -25.49 -24.93 2.79
N THR A 686 -24.70 -24.54 3.78
CA THR A 686 -24.97 -24.88 5.19
C THR A 686 -26.20 -24.16 5.74
N LEU A 687 -26.41 -22.89 5.34
CA LEU A 687 -27.52 -22.06 5.79
C LEU A 687 -28.86 -22.52 5.20
N PHE A 688 -28.90 -22.73 3.89
CA PHE A 688 -30.15 -23.04 3.19
C PHE A 688 -30.34 -24.54 2.93
N ARG A 689 -29.30 -25.37 3.09
CA ARG A 689 -29.30 -26.80 2.86
C ARG A 689 -29.82 -27.19 1.47
N SER A 690 -29.54 -26.36 0.48
CA SER A 690 -29.95 -26.54 -0.91
C SER A 690 -28.91 -25.93 -1.83
N LEU A 691 -28.33 -26.77 -2.70
CA LEU A 691 -27.34 -26.30 -3.68
C LEU A 691 -27.94 -25.29 -4.65
N THR A 692 -29.17 -25.54 -5.10
CA THR A 692 -29.86 -24.62 -6.02
C THR A 692 -30.02 -23.22 -5.43
N ILE A 693 -30.43 -23.14 -4.15
CA ILE A 693 -30.56 -21.83 -3.45
C ILE A 693 -29.19 -21.21 -3.27
N ALA A 694 -28.18 -21.98 -2.90
CA ALA A 694 -26.82 -21.47 -2.71
C ALA A 694 -26.26 -20.85 -4.00
N VAL A 695 -26.42 -21.53 -5.14
CA VAL A 695 -26.03 -21.03 -6.47
C VAL A 695 -26.82 -19.76 -6.83
N ILE A 696 -28.14 -19.75 -6.65
CA ILE A 696 -28.98 -18.57 -6.93
C ILE A 696 -28.53 -17.37 -6.08
N CYS A 697 -28.16 -17.59 -4.82
CA CYS A 697 -27.75 -16.51 -3.92
C CYS A 697 -26.37 -15.94 -4.24
N ILE A 698 -25.44 -16.74 -4.80
CA ILE A 698 -24.08 -16.25 -5.11
C ILE A 698 -24.03 -15.43 -6.40
N ILE A 699 -24.87 -15.72 -7.38
CA ILE A 699 -24.85 -15.09 -8.73
C ILE A 699 -24.87 -13.56 -8.69
N PRO A 700 -25.78 -12.87 -7.95
CA PRO A 700 -25.81 -11.41 -7.91
C PRO A 700 -24.51 -10.79 -7.37
N ASN A 701 -23.88 -11.45 -6.40
CA ASN A 701 -22.65 -10.97 -5.78
C ASN A 701 -21.43 -11.21 -6.69
N ALA A 702 -21.38 -12.35 -7.38
CA ALA A 702 -20.36 -12.64 -8.39
C ALA A 702 -20.40 -11.62 -9.54
N ILE A 703 -21.60 -11.27 -10.02
CA ILE A 703 -21.76 -10.26 -11.07
C ILE A 703 -21.35 -8.87 -10.56
N ALA A 704 -21.65 -8.53 -9.32
CA ALA A 704 -21.25 -7.24 -8.75
C ALA A 704 -19.70 -7.14 -8.64
N ALA A 705 -19.02 -8.19 -8.20
CA ALA A 705 -17.56 -8.25 -8.15
C ALA A 705 -16.94 -8.16 -9.56
N ALA A 706 -17.45 -8.98 -10.51
CA ALA A 706 -17.00 -8.93 -11.89
C ALA A 706 -17.23 -7.56 -12.54
N PHE A 707 -18.34 -6.90 -12.23
CA PHE A 707 -18.64 -5.57 -12.76
C PHE A 707 -17.65 -4.52 -12.30
N VAL A 708 -17.28 -4.53 -11.00
CA VAL A 708 -16.31 -3.57 -10.47
C VAL A 708 -14.92 -3.79 -11.07
N LEU A 709 -14.45 -5.04 -11.12
CA LEU A 709 -13.17 -5.36 -11.76
C LEU A 709 -13.19 -5.02 -13.26
N GLY A 710 -14.33 -5.26 -13.94
CA GLY A 710 -14.52 -4.87 -15.33
C GLY A 710 -14.49 -3.36 -15.55
N ILE A 711 -15.10 -2.58 -14.66
CA ILE A 711 -15.04 -1.10 -14.70
C ILE A 711 -13.60 -0.62 -14.50
N MET A 712 -12.83 -1.23 -13.60
CA MET A 712 -11.41 -0.90 -13.46
C MET A 712 -10.68 -1.03 -14.79
N GLY A 713 -10.84 -2.17 -15.49
CA GLY A 713 -10.21 -2.37 -16.79
C GLY A 713 -10.70 -1.41 -17.88
N TRP A 714 -11.98 -1.00 -17.87
CA TRP A 714 -12.51 0.00 -18.82
C TRP A 714 -12.01 1.42 -18.55
N LEU A 715 -11.79 1.77 -17.29
CA LEU A 715 -11.30 3.09 -16.88
C LEU A 715 -9.78 3.16 -16.77
N ASN A 716 -9.07 2.10 -17.16
CA ASN A 716 -7.62 1.97 -16.98
C ASN A 716 -7.17 2.19 -15.52
N ILE A 717 -8.01 1.80 -14.56
CA ILE A 717 -7.64 1.83 -13.15
C ILE A 717 -6.82 0.56 -12.87
N PRO A 718 -5.55 0.68 -12.51
CA PRO A 718 -4.69 -0.47 -12.29
C PRO A 718 -5.06 -1.25 -11.02
N LEU A 719 -4.61 -2.50 -10.98
CA LEU A 719 -4.68 -3.31 -9.77
C LEU A 719 -3.50 -2.95 -8.88
N ASP A 720 -3.78 -2.42 -7.69
CA ASP A 720 -2.81 -2.07 -6.67
C ASP A 720 -3.10 -2.79 -5.34
N ILE A 721 -2.28 -2.57 -4.32
CA ILE A 721 -2.39 -3.20 -3.00
C ILE A 721 -3.74 -2.89 -2.31
N MET A 722 -4.34 -1.74 -2.59
CA MET A 722 -5.66 -1.38 -2.03
C MET A 722 -6.81 -1.95 -2.86
N THR A 723 -6.72 -1.83 -4.19
CA THR A 723 -7.80 -2.23 -5.10
C THR A 723 -8.00 -3.74 -5.14
N ILE A 724 -6.97 -4.53 -4.87
CA ILE A 724 -7.08 -6.00 -4.75
C ILE A 724 -8.09 -6.43 -3.69
N THR A 725 -8.22 -5.65 -2.63
CA THR A 725 -9.16 -5.97 -1.54
C THR A 725 -10.61 -5.69 -1.90
N ILE A 726 -10.88 -4.83 -2.91
CA ILE A 726 -12.23 -4.37 -3.28
C ILE A 726 -13.16 -5.53 -3.60
N ALA A 727 -12.70 -6.48 -4.41
CA ALA A 727 -13.55 -7.60 -4.83
C ALA A 727 -13.96 -8.47 -3.65
N ALA A 728 -13.02 -8.84 -2.77
CA ALA A 728 -13.30 -9.65 -1.58
C ALA A 728 -14.22 -8.91 -0.59
N VAL A 729 -13.92 -7.64 -0.32
CA VAL A 729 -14.72 -6.77 0.56
C VAL A 729 -16.14 -6.58 0.02
N SER A 730 -16.25 -6.30 -1.27
CA SER A 730 -17.54 -6.08 -1.95
C SER A 730 -18.43 -7.33 -1.92
N VAL A 731 -17.86 -8.50 -2.17
CA VAL A 731 -18.59 -9.77 -2.07
C VAL A 731 -19.00 -10.00 -0.61
N GLY A 732 -18.08 -9.82 0.35
CA GLY A 732 -18.33 -10.06 1.77
C GLY A 732 -19.45 -9.20 2.35
N ILE A 733 -19.51 -7.92 1.99
CA ILE A 733 -20.54 -6.99 2.45
C ILE A 733 -21.81 -7.12 1.59
N GLY A 734 -21.68 -7.32 0.26
CA GLY A 734 -22.82 -7.46 -0.66
C GLY A 734 -23.70 -8.67 -0.36
N VAL A 735 -23.11 -9.74 0.11
CA VAL A 735 -23.82 -10.99 0.52
C VAL A 735 -24.84 -10.76 1.64
N ASP A 736 -24.63 -9.74 2.49
CA ASP A 736 -25.57 -9.33 3.54
C ASP A 736 -27.00 -9.12 2.97
N ASN A 737 -27.11 -8.38 1.89
CA ASN A 737 -28.39 -8.13 1.20
C ASN A 737 -29.05 -9.44 0.77
N THR A 738 -28.29 -10.35 0.19
CA THR A 738 -28.78 -11.63 -0.31
C THR A 738 -29.27 -12.55 0.82
N ILE A 739 -28.53 -12.63 1.94
CA ILE A 739 -28.90 -13.42 3.11
C ILE A 739 -30.22 -12.92 3.72
N HIS A 740 -30.32 -11.61 3.95
CA HIS A 740 -31.51 -11.01 4.54
C HIS A 740 -32.73 -11.16 3.64
N TYR A 741 -32.57 -10.97 2.33
CA TYR A 741 -33.64 -11.14 1.37
C TYR A 741 -34.11 -12.61 1.31
N MET A 742 -33.18 -13.55 1.11
CA MET A 742 -33.54 -14.97 0.98
C MET A 742 -34.13 -15.56 2.26
N HIS A 743 -33.58 -15.19 3.44
CA HIS A 743 -34.14 -15.62 4.72
C HIS A 743 -35.58 -15.15 4.91
N ARG A 744 -35.86 -13.88 4.55
CA ARG A 744 -37.22 -13.33 4.60
C ARG A 744 -38.12 -13.98 3.55
N PHE A 745 -37.66 -14.13 2.32
CA PHE A 745 -38.39 -14.73 1.22
C PHE A 745 -38.82 -16.16 1.57
N ARG A 746 -37.93 -17.01 2.05
CA ARG A 746 -38.22 -18.40 2.44
C ARG A 746 -39.29 -18.46 3.52
N ARG A 747 -39.25 -17.55 4.50
CA ARG A 747 -40.22 -17.50 5.60
C ARG A 747 -41.61 -17.07 5.12
N GLU A 748 -41.70 -16.08 4.27
CA GLU A 748 -42.99 -15.55 3.78
C GLU A 748 -43.56 -16.41 2.67
N TYR A 749 -42.72 -17.09 1.88
CA TYR A 749 -43.18 -18.05 0.87
C TYR A 749 -44.00 -19.19 1.50
N SER A 750 -43.62 -19.66 2.66
CA SER A 750 -44.41 -20.68 3.40
C SER A 750 -45.82 -20.17 3.81
N ARG A 751 -46.02 -18.83 3.78
CA ARG A 751 -47.30 -18.20 4.14
C ARG A 751 -48.15 -17.84 2.86
N PHE A 752 -47.52 -17.31 1.84
CA PHE A 752 -48.21 -16.88 0.63
C PHE A 752 -48.38 -18.03 -0.42
N GLY A 753 -47.46 -18.97 -0.47
CA GLY A 753 -47.43 -20.05 -1.45
C GLY A 753 -47.19 -19.59 -2.90
N ASN A 754 -47.00 -18.27 -3.13
CA ASN A 754 -46.80 -17.65 -4.45
C ASN A 754 -45.52 -16.83 -4.48
N TYR A 755 -44.64 -17.06 -5.47
CA TYR A 755 -43.33 -16.39 -5.55
C TYR A 755 -43.46 -14.89 -5.81
N ARG A 756 -44.38 -14.50 -6.68
CA ARG A 756 -44.57 -13.10 -7.07
C ARG A 756 -45.13 -12.27 -5.93
N GLU A 757 -46.13 -12.72 -5.20
CA GLU A 757 -46.68 -12.04 -4.02
C GLU A 757 -45.63 -11.93 -2.91
N THR A 758 -44.86 -13.00 -2.71
CA THR A 758 -43.78 -13.02 -1.76
C THR A 758 -42.70 -11.99 -2.11
N MET A 759 -42.36 -11.83 -3.40
CA MET A 759 -41.44 -10.81 -3.88
C MET A 759 -41.93 -9.40 -3.52
N PHE A 760 -43.17 -9.04 -3.85
CA PHE A 760 -43.73 -7.72 -3.54
C PHE A 760 -43.74 -7.44 -2.04
N PHE A 761 -44.09 -8.44 -1.22
CA PHE A 761 -44.05 -8.31 0.21
C PHE A 761 -42.61 -8.11 0.73
N CYS A 762 -41.63 -8.87 0.23
CA CYS A 762 -40.23 -8.73 0.65
C CYS A 762 -39.66 -7.38 0.27
N HIS A 763 -39.94 -6.83 -0.91
CA HIS A 763 -39.50 -5.50 -1.32
C HIS A 763 -40.03 -4.41 -0.40
N ASN A 764 -41.29 -4.52 0.03
CA ASN A 764 -41.93 -3.56 0.92
C ASN A 764 -41.58 -3.72 2.41
N SER A 765 -40.93 -4.84 2.80
CA SER A 765 -40.49 -5.08 4.16
C SER A 765 -38.96 -5.04 4.27
N ILE A 766 -38.30 -6.17 4.05
CA ILE A 766 -36.82 -6.27 4.19
C ILE A 766 -36.09 -5.45 3.14
N GLY A 767 -36.61 -5.29 1.92
CA GLY A 767 -36.03 -4.49 0.88
C GLY A 767 -35.78 -3.03 1.30
N ARG A 768 -36.70 -2.44 2.10
CA ARG A 768 -36.47 -1.10 2.67
C ARG A 768 -35.32 -1.05 3.65
N ALA A 769 -35.15 -2.08 4.49
CA ALA A 769 -34.01 -2.17 5.41
C ALA A 769 -32.69 -2.26 4.62
N MET A 770 -32.64 -3.17 3.64
CA MET A 770 -31.49 -3.31 2.73
C MET A 770 -31.14 -2.01 2.01
N TYR A 771 -32.16 -1.27 1.52
CA TYR A 771 -31.94 0.02 0.88
C TYR A 771 -31.27 1.02 1.85
N PHE A 772 -31.79 1.16 3.08
CA PHE A 772 -31.23 2.12 4.05
C PHE A 772 -29.82 1.71 4.49
N THR A 773 -29.58 0.43 4.73
CA THR A 773 -28.24 -0.04 5.10
C THR A 773 -27.25 0.14 3.96
N SER A 774 -27.59 -0.25 2.73
CA SER A 774 -26.72 -0.07 1.57
C SER A 774 -26.45 1.39 1.27
N MET A 775 -27.43 2.29 1.38
CA MET A 775 -27.20 3.74 1.19
C MET A 775 -26.29 4.31 2.27
N THR A 776 -26.40 3.85 3.52
CA THR A 776 -25.48 4.26 4.59
C THR A 776 -24.06 3.76 4.33
N ILE A 777 -23.93 2.53 3.84
CA ILE A 777 -22.65 1.93 3.46
C ILE A 777 -22.01 2.70 2.28
N VAL A 778 -22.78 2.94 1.20
CA VAL A 778 -22.34 3.71 0.02
C VAL A 778 -21.86 5.10 0.43
N ALA A 779 -22.65 5.79 1.24
CA ALA A 779 -22.30 7.11 1.73
C ALA A 779 -21.02 7.07 2.60
N GLY A 780 -20.87 6.04 3.45
CA GLY A 780 -19.68 5.85 4.28
C GLY A 780 -18.40 5.64 3.44
N PHE A 781 -18.46 4.76 2.45
CA PHE A 781 -17.31 4.54 1.55
C PHE A 781 -17.00 5.75 0.65
N SER A 782 -18.03 6.51 0.24
CA SER A 782 -17.81 7.70 -0.58
C SER A 782 -17.02 8.80 0.13
N ILE A 783 -16.93 8.78 1.46
CA ILE A 783 -16.09 9.71 2.25
C ILE A 783 -14.61 9.50 1.95
N LEU A 784 -14.19 8.29 1.62
CA LEU A 784 -12.81 7.99 1.27
C LEU A 784 -12.33 8.77 0.03
N ALA A 785 -13.26 9.31 -0.76
CA ALA A 785 -12.92 10.22 -1.86
C ALA A 785 -12.32 11.57 -1.40
N LEU A 786 -12.33 11.87 -0.11
CA LEU A 786 -11.70 13.06 0.47
C LEU A 786 -10.19 12.89 0.73
N SER A 787 -9.64 11.69 0.56
CA SER A 787 -8.20 11.40 0.72
C SER A 787 -7.33 12.17 -0.28
N ASN A 788 -6.07 12.35 0.07
CA ASN A 788 -5.02 12.77 -0.88
C ASN A 788 -4.31 11.57 -1.53
N PHE A 789 -4.59 10.36 -1.04
CA PHE A 789 -4.03 9.11 -1.55
C PHE A 789 -5.01 8.45 -2.53
N ILE A 790 -4.64 8.38 -3.80
CA ILE A 790 -5.52 7.91 -4.90
C ILE A 790 -6.04 6.48 -4.69
N PRO A 791 -5.23 5.50 -4.25
CA PRO A 791 -5.74 4.15 -3.99
C PRO A 791 -6.89 4.11 -2.99
N THR A 792 -6.86 4.95 -1.94
CA THR A 792 -7.96 5.08 -0.98
C THR A 792 -9.23 5.65 -1.61
N ILE A 793 -9.09 6.65 -2.49
CA ILE A 793 -10.22 7.24 -3.24
C ILE A 793 -10.88 6.18 -4.11
N VAL A 794 -10.07 5.47 -4.89
CA VAL A 794 -10.52 4.40 -5.80
C VAL A 794 -11.20 3.28 -5.02
N PHE A 795 -10.58 2.82 -3.92
CA PHE A 795 -11.17 1.83 -3.02
C PHE A 795 -12.56 2.25 -2.53
N GLY A 796 -12.70 3.48 -2.06
CA GLY A 796 -13.98 4.01 -1.58
C GLY A 796 -15.06 4.08 -2.65
N LEU A 797 -14.73 4.64 -3.81
CA LEU A 797 -15.69 4.82 -4.92
C LEU A 797 -16.09 3.49 -5.55
N LEU A 798 -15.15 2.60 -5.80
CA LEU A 798 -15.45 1.29 -6.42
C LEU A 798 -16.19 0.37 -5.45
N THR A 799 -15.88 0.39 -4.16
CA THR A 799 -16.65 -0.36 -3.16
C THR A 799 -18.07 0.20 -3.04
N SER A 800 -18.24 1.52 -3.09
CA SER A 800 -19.57 2.16 -3.14
C SER A 800 -20.36 1.70 -4.36
N LEU A 801 -19.74 1.68 -5.53
CA LEU A 801 -20.34 1.20 -6.77
C LEU A 801 -20.74 -0.28 -6.67
N ALA A 802 -19.85 -1.12 -6.13
CA ALA A 802 -20.13 -2.54 -5.90
C ALA A 802 -21.36 -2.75 -5.03
N MET A 803 -21.50 -1.96 -3.96
CA MET A 803 -22.64 -2.04 -3.05
C MET A 803 -23.95 -1.64 -3.73
N VAL A 804 -23.94 -0.64 -4.61
CA VAL A 804 -25.10 -0.26 -5.42
C VAL A 804 -25.50 -1.40 -6.36
N VAL A 805 -24.55 -1.97 -7.07
CA VAL A 805 -24.77 -3.08 -8.02
C VAL A 805 -25.26 -4.33 -7.28
N ALA A 806 -24.69 -4.67 -6.14
CA ALA A 806 -25.11 -5.79 -5.31
C ALA A 806 -26.54 -5.61 -4.77
N LEU A 807 -26.90 -4.39 -4.34
CA LEU A 807 -28.27 -4.07 -3.91
C LEU A 807 -29.28 -4.24 -5.06
N ILE A 808 -28.98 -3.68 -6.23
CA ILE A 808 -29.82 -3.80 -7.42
C ILE A 808 -29.95 -5.28 -7.82
N GLY A 809 -28.86 -6.03 -7.83
CA GLY A 809 -28.86 -7.45 -8.13
C GLY A 809 -29.69 -8.27 -7.14
N SER A 810 -29.61 -7.95 -5.85
CA SER A 810 -30.39 -8.61 -4.81
C SER A 810 -31.89 -8.27 -4.85
N LEU A 811 -32.28 -7.12 -5.41
CA LEU A 811 -33.66 -6.69 -5.55
C LEU A 811 -34.27 -6.95 -6.94
N THR A 812 -33.46 -7.33 -7.95
CA THR A 812 -33.99 -7.58 -9.31
C THR A 812 -33.65 -8.98 -9.79
N LEU A 813 -32.36 -9.33 -9.87
CA LEU A 813 -31.89 -10.62 -10.37
C LEU A 813 -32.27 -11.78 -9.45
N LEU A 814 -31.99 -11.64 -8.13
CA LEU A 814 -32.27 -12.69 -7.15
C LEU A 814 -33.75 -13.10 -7.14
N PRO A 815 -34.74 -12.17 -6.99
CA PRO A 815 -36.13 -12.56 -7.03
C PRO A 815 -36.55 -13.15 -8.40
N GLN A 816 -35.99 -12.68 -9.51
CA GLN A 816 -36.29 -13.25 -10.82
C GLN A 816 -35.77 -14.69 -10.96
N LEU A 817 -34.57 -14.99 -10.41
CA LEU A 817 -34.03 -16.34 -10.35
C LEU A 817 -34.94 -17.25 -9.49
N LEU A 818 -35.43 -16.75 -8.35
CA LEU A 818 -36.33 -17.50 -7.48
C LEU A 818 -37.68 -17.82 -8.16
N ILE A 819 -38.25 -16.84 -8.88
CA ILE A 819 -39.51 -17.01 -9.63
C ILE A 819 -39.34 -18.03 -10.76
N THR A 820 -38.20 -18.00 -11.45
CA THR A 820 -37.94 -18.84 -12.63
C THR A 820 -37.61 -20.28 -12.24
N PHE A 821 -36.69 -20.48 -11.29
CA PHE A 821 -36.24 -21.82 -10.91
C PHE A 821 -37.08 -22.50 -9.82
N LYS A 822 -37.95 -21.75 -9.14
CA LYS A 822 -38.88 -22.24 -8.08
C LYS A 822 -38.23 -23.17 -7.06
N PRO A 823 -37.07 -22.80 -6.43
CA PRO A 823 -36.30 -23.71 -5.58
C PRO A 823 -37.00 -24.08 -4.25
N LEU A 824 -38.09 -23.43 -3.89
CA LEU A 824 -38.87 -23.65 -2.66
C LEU A 824 -40.07 -24.60 -2.89
N GLY A 825 -40.25 -25.12 -4.11
CA GLY A 825 -41.32 -26.02 -4.49
C GLY A 825 -42.37 -25.34 -5.41
N PRO A 826 -43.37 -26.07 -5.87
CA PRO A 826 -44.44 -25.58 -6.73
C PRO A 826 -45.32 -24.58 -5.98
N GLU A 827 -45.91 -23.61 -6.73
CA GLU A 827 -46.88 -22.64 -6.19
C GLU A 827 -48.13 -23.37 -5.68
N ILE A 828 -48.57 -22.91 -4.51
CA ILE A 828 -49.79 -23.46 -3.88
C ILE A 828 -50.97 -22.58 -4.35
N LEU A 829 -51.88 -23.13 -5.14
CA LEU A 829 -53.03 -22.38 -5.73
C LEU A 829 -54.09 -21.99 -4.71
N GLU A 830 -54.08 -22.58 -3.50
CA GLU A 830 -55.00 -22.16 -2.43
C GLU A 830 -54.22 -21.41 -1.33
N PRO A 831 -54.61 -20.16 -1.03
CA PRO A 831 -54.02 -19.45 0.09
C PRO A 831 -54.34 -20.14 1.40
N ARG A 832 -53.33 -20.62 2.12
CA ARG A 832 -53.49 -21.06 3.51
C ARG A 832 -53.96 -19.86 4.34
N LEU A 833 -55.23 -19.77 4.67
CA LEU A 833 -55.74 -18.81 5.62
C LEU A 833 -54.90 -18.84 6.90
N PRO A 834 -54.52 -17.72 7.50
CA PRO A 834 -53.77 -17.72 8.73
C PRO A 834 -54.61 -18.38 9.83
N HIS A 835 -54.15 -19.47 10.40
CA HIS A 835 -54.64 -19.93 11.66
C HIS A 835 -54.49 -18.81 12.67
N ALA A 836 -55.61 -18.26 13.13
CA ALA A 836 -55.64 -17.33 14.24
C ALA A 836 -55.03 -18.01 15.47
N ALA A 837 -53.85 -17.55 15.89
CA ALA A 837 -53.27 -17.79 17.21
C ALA A 837 -52.43 -16.60 17.65
#